data_ec17e60a3af19411b7a3bc3410a34bbc
#
_entry.id   ec17e60a3af19411b7a3bc3410a34bbc
#
_cell.length_a   1.000
_cell.length_b   1.000
_cell.length_c   1.000
_cell.angle_alpha   90.00
_cell.angle_beta   90.00
_cell.angle_gamma   90.00
#
_symmetry.space_group_name_H-M   'P 1'
#
loop_
_entity.id
_entity.type
_entity.pdbx_description
1 polymer ?
#
loop_
_entity_poly.entity_id
_entity_poly.type
_entity_poly.pdbx_seq_one_letter_code
_entity_poly.pdbx_strand_id
1 'polypeptide(L)'
;MPTVNTNSASTFALNKMNATERDMLTAMERLSSGKRINHAGDDAAGAAIADRMTAQIRGLEQSVRNAGDVISMAQVAEGALDESSDILQRIRELALQSASDIMNAEERSYLNAEVIQMLAELDRVTRDTTFNEIAVLDGSFADRRFQIGTHEREFAQLSVSSMRIDALGAFKAVSDGTDSSSINANLALNAYAVGDTTDANLIQAETFTVHGILGSSTVTAAAGSTVRDIATSVNAIFNSTGVSAVASSQLKLEAKSLDATYDGQNSVSFTLQGKNSTSVSVSANITLSSSKGSSVLSGLRDSINNYTTTTGITATLSSDTSSIIMVQNEGYDIKLGTVNFASDTVTTGAQRVLLATSLDNDEVVAGNAVMLGDTAVTVTDPDGVVASASGTASTAMTLNTVLATTADPNGLVTTFDATSNNTTAIPQDGALMSSTALNSLITITHGSDTDSTYTIVGTDMYGNAQTESIAVTTTAETSGAKVFKTVTSITPSASGPSTVTVGIAGTISDKSALVTITSAASDESGKTFTIVGTDMDGTALTETITGPTALATVTGRRIFKTIHSVTPSANTTGAITVGTKAADSVIATGQLELYSSNSFTVIGEDGKGLFELSPGAASLDKLESVNVKTRTSSINALRVVDRALDRIHMERAKLGALSSRMEKAIDNLSNVALNTAASRGRIQDADFAKESAALTKAQILQQSAMAMIAQAGKAQQNILQLLQQ
;
A
#
# COMPACT_ATOMS: atom_id res chain seq x y z
N MET A 1 74.33 -80.84 -18.50
CA MET A 1 75.82 -80.86 -18.48
C MET A 1 76.30 -79.62 -17.69
N PRO A 2 77.18 -79.79 -16.74
CA PRO A 2 77.75 -78.67 -16.03
C PRO A 2 78.69 -77.87 -16.93
N THR A 3 78.35 -76.60 -17.27
CA THR A 3 79.18 -75.68 -18.05
C THR A 3 80.09 -74.95 -17.09
N VAL A 4 81.37 -74.95 -17.34
CA VAL A 4 82.44 -74.35 -16.45
C VAL A 4 82.41 -72.81 -16.54
N ASN A 5 82.08 -72.21 -17.68
CA ASN A 5 82.09 -70.75 -17.88
C ASN A 5 80.74 -70.06 -17.55
N THR A 6 79.64 -70.83 -17.37
CA THR A 6 78.35 -70.25 -17.07
C THR A 6 77.67 -71.01 -15.94
N ASN A 7 77.52 -70.38 -14.78
CA ASN A 7 76.80 -70.98 -13.65
C ASN A 7 75.29 -70.62 -13.72
N SER A 8 74.56 -71.38 -14.51
CA SER A 8 73.10 -71.16 -14.71
C SER A 8 72.29 -71.22 -13.42
N ALA A 9 72.80 -72.10 -12.44
CA ALA A 9 72.13 -72.19 -11.15
C ALA A 9 72.36 -70.91 -10.29
N SER A 10 73.59 -70.35 -10.31
CA SER A 10 73.91 -69.08 -9.61
C SER A 10 73.16 -67.89 -10.29
N THR A 11 73.16 -67.84 -11.63
CA THR A 11 72.47 -66.78 -12.32
C THR A 11 70.94 -66.84 -12.09
N PHE A 12 70.36 -68.04 -12.07
CA PHE A 12 68.93 -68.24 -11.70
C PHE A 12 68.65 -67.80 -10.26
N ALA A 13 69.59 -68.25 -9.29
CA ALA A 13 69.46 -67.84 -7.90
C ALA A 13 69.62 -66.33 -7.70
N LEU A 14 70.56 -65.65 -8.42
CA LEU A 14 70.70 -64.19 -8.44
C LEU A 14 69.42 -63.47 -8.98
N ASN A 15 68.84 -63.96 -10.11
CA ASN A 15 67.65 -63.39 -10.61
C ASN A 15 66.47 -63.57 -9.62
N LYS A 16 66.39 -64.70 -8.93
CA LYS A 16 65.38 -64.93 -7.88
C LYS A 16 65.65 -64.05 -6.65
N MET A 17 66.90 -63.86 -6.27
CA MET A 17 67.26 -62.97 -5.20
C MET A 17 66.87 -61.53 -5.48
N ASN A 18 67.22 -60.98 -6.66
CA ASN A 18 66.82 -59.67 -7.11
C ASN A 18 65.27 -59.45 -7.18
N ALA A 19 64.53 -60.50 -7.57
CA ALA A 19 63.09 -60.50 -7.56
C ALA A 19 62.53 -60.43 -6.12
N THR A 20 63.09 -61.26 -5.20
CA THR A 20 62.70 -61.30 -3.80
C THR A 20 63.04 -59.99 -3.05
N GLU A 21 64.19 -59.36 -3.39
CA GLU A 21 64.56 -58.08 -2.89
C GLU A 21 63.59 -56.98 -3.31
N ARG A 22 63.15 -56.94 -4.54
CA ARG A 22 62.09 -56.05 -4.98
C ARG A 22 60.77 -56.28 -4.22
N ASP A 23 60.38 -57.54 -4.08
CA ASP A 23 59.17 -57.90 -3.30
C ASP A 23 59.28 -57.47 -1.85
N MET A 24 60.44 -57.61 -1.24
CA MET A 24 60.75 -57.17 0.14
C MET A 24 60.64 -55.62 0.26
N LEU A 25 61.27 -54.87 -0.68
CA LEU A 25 61.23 -53.39 -0.69
C LEU A 25 59.79 -52.93 -0.90
N THR A 26 59.01 -53.53 -1.76
CA THR A 26 57.61 -53.20 -1.98
C THR A 26 56.76 -53.51 -0.73
N ALA A 27 56.96 -54.65 -0.05
CA ALA A 27 56.27 -54.97 1.19
C ALA A 27 56.64 -53.99 2.32
N MET A 28 57.92 -53.60 2.45
CA MET A 28 58.38 -52.62 3.41
C MET A 28 57.79 -51.21 3.13
N GLU A 29 57.74 -50.78 1.88
CA GLU A 29 57.13 -49.53 1.50
C GLU A 29 55.61 -49.51 1.84
N ARG A 30 54.88 -50.57 1.49
CA ARG A 30 53.46 -50.73 1.82
C ARG A 30 53.17 -50.77 3.31
N LEU A 31 54.07 -51.43 4.07
CA LEU A 31 53.96 -51.52 5.51
C LEU A 31 54.27 -50.17 6.20
N SER A 32 55.25 -49.42 5.68
CA SER A 32 55.66 -48.11 6.18
C SER A 32 54.64 -47.03 5.84
N SER A 33 54.06 -47.06 4.62
CA SER A 33 53.08 -46.08 4.17
C SER A 33 51.64 -46.39 4.63
N GLY A 34 51.38 -47.68 5.00
CA GLY A 34 50.04 -48.18 5.23
C GLY A 34 49.19 -48.31 3.97
N LYS A 35 49.78 -48.10 2.78
CA LYS A 35 49.10 -48.07 1.51
C LYS A 35 49.57 -49.22 0.63
N ARG A 36 48.61 -49.92 0.00
CA ARG A 36 48.83 -50.94 -1.02
C ARG A 36 49.34 -50.34 -2.32
N ILE A 37 48.80 -49.11 -2.64
CA ILE A 37 49.13 -48.37 -3.87
C ILE A 37 49.91 -47.13 -3.45
N ASN A 38 51.23 -47.11 -3.68
CA ASN A 38 52.12 -45.98 -3.44
C ASN A 38 52.51 -45.26 -4.73
N HIS A 39 52.65 -46.00 -5.81
CA HIS A 39 53.04 -45.48 -7.11
C HIS A 39 52.00 -45.87 -8.19
N ALA A 40 51.91 -45.06 -9.26
CA ALA A 40 51.04 -45.38 -10.41
C ALA A 40 51.37 -46.74 -11.04
N GLY A 41 52.59 -47.24 -10.86
CA GLY A 41 53.02 -48.56 -11.33
C GLY A 41 52.43 -49.74 -10.56
N ASP A 42 51.92 -49.53 -9.37
CA ASP A 42 51.32 -50.61 -8.53
C ASP A 42 49.90 -50.97 -9.05
N ASP A 43 49.11 -49.94 -9.34
CA ASP A 43 47.76 -50.04 -9.92
C ASP A 43 47.36 -48.65 -10.45
N ALA A 44 47.53 -48.41 -11.73
CA ALA A 44 47.24 -47.12 -12.36
C ALA A 44 45.75 -46.74 -12.28
N ALA A 45 44.87 -47.73 -12.40
CA ALA A 45 43.43 -47.48 -12.34
C ALA A 45 42.96 -47.23 -10.90
N GLY A 46 43.47 -48.03 -9.97
CA GLY A 46 43.18 -47.82 -8.53
C GLY A 46 43.74 -46.52 -8.00
N ALA A 47 44.94 -46.10 -8.42
CA ALA A 47 45.51 -44.80 -8.05
C ALA A 47 44.67 -43.63 -8.52
N ALA A 48 44.25 -43.63 -9.81
CA ALA A 48 43.41 -42.55 -10.39
C ALA A 48 42.06 -42.47 -9.69
N ILE A 49 41.42 -43.60 -9.32
CA ILE A 49 40.20 -43.63 -8.56
C ILE A 49 40.40 -43.10 -7.14
N ALA A 50 41.46 -43.52 -6.44
CA ALA A 50 41.77 -43.07 -5.10
C ALA A 50 42.08 -41.56 -5.03
N ASP A 51 42.77 -41.02 -6.03
CA ASP A 51 43.06 -39.57 -6.12
C ASP A 51 41.78 -38.77 -6.36
N ARG A 52 40.86 -39.25 -7.25
CA ARG A 52 39.56 -38.62 -7.47
C ARG A 52 38.70 -38.67 -6.21
N MET A 53 38.68 -39.80 -5.48
CA MET A 53 37.98 -39.93 -4.21
C MET A 53 38.59 -39.00 -3.15
N THR A 54 39.91 -38.81 -3.14
CA THR A 54 40.57 -37.88 -2.23
C THR A 54 40.19 -36.44 -2.52
N ALA A 55 40.15 -36.03 -3.80
CA ALA A 55 39.64 -34.71 -4.20
C ALA A 55 38.18 -34.51 -3.80
N GLN A 56 37.34 -35.54 -3.97
CA GLN A 56 35.94 -35.50 -3.57
C GLN A 56 35.77 -35.36 -2.06
N ILE A 57 36.53 -36.11 -1.25
CA ILE A 57 36.49 -36.02 0.22
C ILE A 57 36.89 -34.61 0.67
N ARG A 58 38.00 -34.05 0.17
CA ARG A 58 38.40 -32.68 0.48
C ARG A 58 37.36 -31.63 0.08
N GLY A 59 36.69 -31.81 -1.06
CA GLY A 59 35.59 -30.97 -1.51
C GLY A 59 34.41 -31.06 -0.55
N LEU A 60 34.02 -32.27 -0.11
CA LEU A 60 32.92 -32.49 0.83
C LEU A 60 33.24 -31.87 2.21
N GLU A 61 34.47 -32.03 2.71
CA GLU A 61 34.90 -31.40 3.98
C GLU A 61 34.84 -29.86 3.89
N GLN A 62 35.24 -29.28 2.75
CA GLN A 62 35.10 -27.82 2.57
C GLN A 62 33.64 -27.41 2.51
N SER A 63 32.79 -28.20 1.86
CA SER A 63 31.35 -27.94 1.80
C SER A 63 30.69 -28.00 3.17
N VAL A 64 31.13 -28.91 4.05
CA VAL A 64 30.71 -28.96 5.47
C VAL A 64 31.08 -27.68 6.20
N ARG A 65 32.31 -27.18 6.02
CA ARG A 65 32.74 -25.92 6.62
C ARG A 65 31.92 -24.74 6.10
N ASN A 66 31.70 -24.64 4.78
CA ASN A 66 30.87 -23.60 4.16
C ASN A 66 29.44 -23.62 4.71
N ALA A 67 28.85 -24.81 4.90
CA ALA A 67 27.52 -24.94 5.49
C ALA A 67 27.49 -24.49 6.96
N GLY A 68 28.56 -24.75 7.72
CA GLY A 68 28.74 -24.25 9.09
C GLY A 68 28.84 -22.73 9.15
N ASP A 69 29.53 -22.11 8.19
CA ASP A 69 29.57 -20.64 8.07
C ASP A 69 28.21 -20.02 7.81
N VAL A 70 27.37 -20.68 6.97
CA VAL A 70 25.98 -20.24 6.73
C VAL A 70 25.15 -20.31 8.01
N ILE A 71 25.28 -21.38 8.80
CA ILE A 71 24.57 -21.50 10.08
C ILE A 71 25.02 -20.39 11.04
N SER A 72 26.32 -20.15 11.16
CA SER A 72 26.86 -19.12 12.04
C SER A 72 26.37 -17.72 11.65
N MET A 73 26.32 -17.43 10.36
CA MET A 73 25.77 -16.18 9.84
C MET A 73 24.28 -16.06 10.13
N ALA A 74 23.49 -17.14 9.92
CA ALA A 74 22.06 -17.15 10.22
C ALA A 74 21.80 -16.91 11.71
N GLN A 75 22.62 -17.46 12.61
CA GLN A 75 22.53 -17.24 14.04
C GLN A 75 22.85 -15.79 14.46
N VAL A 76 23.84 -15.15 13.82
CA VAL A 76 24.14 -13.73 14.04
C VAL A 76 22.94 -12.85 13.60
N ALA A 77 22.37 -13.13 12.43
CA ALA A 77 21.18 -12.41 11.94
C ALA A 77 19.97 -12.67 12.87
N GLU A 78 19.75 -13.90 13.30
CA GLU A 78 18.65 -14.26 14.21
C GLU A 78 18.77 -13.56 15.56
N GLY A 79 19.98 -13.49 16.15
CA GLY A 79 20.21 -12.77 17.41
C GLY A 79 19.89 -11.28 17.30
N ALA A 80 20.28 -10.64 16.19
CA ALA A 80 19.94 -9.23 15.95
C ALA A 80 18.44 -9.01 15.70
N LEU A 81 17.76 -9.97 15.05
CA LEU A 81 16.31 -9.93 14.85
C LEU A 81 15.54 -10.17 16.16
N ASP A 82 16.09 -10.92 17.09
CA ASP A 82 15.51 -11.11 18.42
C ASP A 82 15.53 -9.81 19.21
N GLU A 83 16.68 -9.13 19.26
CA GLU A 83 16.80 -7.80 19.85
C GLU A 83 15.87 -6.78 19.17
N SER A 84 15.79 -6.83 17.84
CA SER A 84 14.87 -5.98 17.07
C SER A 84 13.41 -6.23 17.45
N SER A 85 13.06 -7.49 17.71
CA SER A 85 11.69 -7.85 18.16
C SER A 85 11.40 -7.29 19.55
N ASP A 86 12.35 -7.36 20.47
CA ASP A 86 12.20 -6.83 21.84
C ASP A 86 12.05 -5.31 21.83
N ILE A 87 12.83 -4.60 21.01
CA ILE A 87 12.69 -3.16 20.81
C ILE A 87 11.28 -2.82 20.27
N LEU A 88 10.79 -3.53 19.26
CA LEU A 88 9.46 -3.31 18.71
C LEU A 88 8.35 -3.60 19.71
N GLN A 89 8.47 -4.63 20.52
CA GLN A 89 7.53 -4.91 21.60
C GLN A 89 7.50 -3.76 22.62
N ARG A 90 8.66 -3.19 22.96
CA ARG A 90 8.72 -2.02 23.83
C ARG A 90 8.05 -0.79 23.19
N ILE A 91 8.29 -0.53 21.91
CA ILE A 91 7.58 0.54 21.17
C ILE A 91 6.07 0.30 21.19
N ARG A 92 5.63 -0.95 21.03
CA ARG A 92 4.23 -1.34 21.11
C ARG A 92 3.61 -1.04 22.48
N GLU A 93 4.32 -1.33 23.58
CA GLU A 93 3.88 -1.00 24.94
C GLU A 93 3.71 0.52 25.12
N LEU A 94 4.70 1.31 24.67
CA LEU A 94 4.65 2.76 24.73
C LEU A 94 3.50 3.34 23.90
N ALA A 95 3.26 2.78 22.71
CA ALA A 95 2.14 3.16 21.86
C ALA A 95 0.79 2.83 22.53
N LEU A 96 0.67 1.65 23.17
CA LEU A 96 -0.54 1.26 23.89
C LEU A 96 -0.78 2.17 25.10
N GLN A 97 0.26 2.52 25.83
CA GLN A 97 0.19 3.47 26.93
C GLN A 97 -0.26 4.85 26.45
N SER A 98 0.32 5.34 25.35
CA SER A 98 -0.02 6.65 24.78
C SER A 98 -1.43 6.68 24.16
N ALA A 99 -1.96 5.54 23.70
CA ALA A 99 -3.32 5.45 23.16
C ALA A 99 -4.42 5.65 24.22
N SER A 100 -4.06 5.60 25.52
CA SER A 100 -5.01 5.78 26.63
C SER A 100 -5.46 7.24 26.74
N ASP A 101 -6.77 7.45 26.93
CA ASP A 101 -7.38 8.79 27.05
C ASP A 101 -7.02 9.51 28.36
N ILE A 102 -6.40 8.82 29.32
CA ILE A 102 -5.92 9.45 30.57
C ILE A 102 -4.61 10.21 30.39
N MET A 103 -3.91 10.02 29.25
CA MET A 103 -2.64 10.69 28.95
C MET A 103 -2.88 12.07 28.38
N ASN A 104 -2.18 13.08 28.91
CA ASN A 104 -2.16 14.43 28.34
C ASN A 104 -1.13 14.57 27.21
N ALA A 105 -1.15 15.70 26.51
CA ALA A 105 -0.26 15.92 25.35
C ALA A 105 1.24 15.97 25.74
N GLU A 106 1.56 16.46 26.92
CA GLU A 106 2.93 16.53 27.43
C GLU A 106 3.48 15.14 27.76
N GLU A 107 2.68 14.31 28.46
CA GLU A 107 3.04 12.91 28.75
C GLU A 107 3.25 12.09 27.47
N ARG A 108 2.38 12.25 26.47
CA ARG A 108 2.55 11.64 25.16
C ARG A 108 3.85 12.11 24.46
N SER A 109 4.24 13.38 24.66
CA SER A 109 5.50 13.89 24.13
C SER A 109 6.72 13.20 24.75
N TYR A 110 6.67 12.89 26.04
CA TYR A 110 7.74 12.13 26.72
C TYR A 110 7.81 10.68 26.21
N LEU A 111 6.66 10.01 26.09
CA LEU A 111 6.61 8.66 25.50
C LEU A 111 7.12 8.66 24.06
N ASN A 112 6.78 9.69 23.28
CA ASN A 112 7.26 9.82 21.91
C ASN A 112 8.79 10.02 21.84
N ALA A 113 9.39 10.71 22.81
CA ALA A 113 10.84 10.85 22.86
C ALA A 113 11.53 9.49 23.11
N GLU A 114 10.95 8.61 23.96
CA GLU A 114 11.44 7.25 24.17
C GLU A 114 11.28 6.41 22.88
N VAL A 115 10.15 6.50 22.19
CA VAL A 115 9.93 5.80 20.90
C VAL A 115 10.98 6.19 19.87
N ILE A 116 11.31 7.48 19.74
CA ILE A 116 12.35 7.95 18.81
C ILE A 116 13.72 7.32 19.14
N GLN A 117 14.08 7.23 20.42
CA GLN A 117 15.33 6.58 20.81
C GLN A 117 15.34 5.08 20.51
N MET A 118 14.21 4.39 20.72
CA MET A 118 14.05 2.98 20.38
C MET A 118 14.16 2.74 18.87
N LEU A 119 13.57 3.61 18.06
CA LEU A 119 13.67 3.53 16.60
C LEU A 119 15.12 3.76 16.13
N ALA A 120 15.84 4.71 16.74
CA ALA A 120 17.25 4.95 16.43
C ALA A 120 18.13 3.74 16.80
N GLU A 121 17.85 3.08 17.92
CA GLU A 121 18.55 1.86 18.33
C GLU A 121 18.24 0.70 17.38
N LEU A 122 16.97 0.54 16.96
CA LEU A 122 16.59 -0.47 15.98
C LEU A 122 17.32 -0.26 14.63
N ASP A 123 17.41 0.99 14.14
CA ASP A 123 18.16 1.30 12.91
C ASP A 123 19.66 0.98 13.09
N ARG A 124 20.22 1.28 14.28
CA ARG A 124 21.61 0.93 14.60
C ARG A 124 21.83 -0.58 14.56
N VAL A 125 21.00 -1.37 15.24
CA VAL A 125 21.10 -2.83 15.28
C VAL A 125 21.02 -3.41 13.87
N THR A 126 20.05 -2.97 13.07
CA THR A 126 19.83 -3.51 11.71
C THR A 126 20.90 -3.09 10.71
N ARG A 127 21.55 -1.93 10.90
CA ARG A 127 22.62 -1.44 10.04
C ARG A 127 23.98 -1.99 10.42
N ASP A 128 24.30 -2.04 11.72
CA ASP A 128 25.63 -2.35 12.22
C ASP A 128 25.85 -3.86 12.40
N THR A 129 24.82 -4.70 12.28
CA THR A 129 24.96 -6.16 12.35
C THR A 129 25.63 -6.68 11.09
N THR A 130 26.89 -7.14 11.26
CA THR A 130 27.70 -7.68 10.18
C THR A 130 28.21 -9.07 10.50
N PHE A 131 28.42 -9.89 9.48
CA PHE A 131 29.14 -11.15 9.52
C PHE A 131 30.30 -11.09 8.54
N ASN A 132 31.54 -11.21 9.04
CA ASN A 132 32.76 -11.06 8.23
C ASN A 132 32.75 -9.76 7.38
N GLU A 133 32.43 -8.61 8.02
CA GLU A 133 32.32 -7.27 7.41
C GLU A 133 31.17 -7.10 6.38
N ILE A 134 30.32 -8.11 6.21
CA ILE A 134 29.17 -8.06 5.32
C ILE A 134 27.93 -7.80 6.17
N ALA A 135 27.19 -6.71 5.88
CA ALA A 135 25.92 -6.43 6.53
C ALA A 135 24.90 -7.51 6.15
N VAL A 136 24.13 -7.98 7.14
CA VAL A 136 23.19 -9.10 6.95
C VAL A 136 21.73 -8.69 7.00
N LEU A 137 21.39 -7.49 7.54
CA LEU A 137 20.03 -7.05 7.77
C LEU A 137 19.64 -5.75 7.03
N ASP A 138 20.58 -5.12 6.32
CA ASP A 138 20.38 -3.83 5.65
C ASP A 138 19.74 -3.94 4.25
N GLY A 139 19.48 -5.16 3.78
CA GLY A 139 18.94 -5.44 2.43
C GLY A 139 20.01 -5.65 1.35
N SER A 140 21.28 -5.40 1.63
CA SER A 140 22.38 -5.68 0.69
C SER A 140 22.68 -7.18 0.56
N PHE A 141 22.17 -7.98 1.51
CA PHE A 141 22.36 -9.42 1.54
C PHE A 141 21.29 -10.15 0.69
N ALA A 142 21.31 -9.86 -0.60
CA ALA A 142 20.40 -10.47 -1.56
C ALA A 142 21.13 -11.49 -2.44
N ASP A 143 20.47 -12.62 -2.74
CA ASP A 143 20.91 -13.67 -3.68
C ASP A 143 22.33 -14.22 -3.44
N ARG A 144 22.75 -14.29 -2.17
CA ARG A 144 24.06 -14.83 -1.82
C ARG A 144 24.06 -16.36 -1.97
N ARG A 145 25.09 -16.87 -2.66
CA ARG A 145 25.25 -18.30 -2.95
C ARG A 145 26.37 -18.89 -2.13
N PHE A 146 26.10 -19.94 -1.42
CA PHE A 146 27.06 -20.70 -0.60
C PHE A 146 27.23 -22.07 -1.23
N GLN A 147 28.47 -22.41 -1.63
CA GLN A 147 28.77 -23.72 -2.21
C GLN A 147 28.74 -24.79 -1.12
N ILE A 148 27.76 -25.71 -1.20
CA ILE A 148 27.52 -26.79 -0.24
C ILE A 148 27.69 -28.18 -0.85
N GLY A 149 28.38 -28.28 -1.98
CA GLY A 149 28.67 -29.54 -2.66
C GLY A 149 29.92 -29.44 -3.50
N THR A 150 30.30 -30.54 -4.14
CA THR A 150 31.54 -30.66 -4.93
C THR A 150 31.36 -30.27 -6.40
N HIS A 151 30.12 -30.03 -6.85
CA HIS A 151 29.78 -29.68 -8.23
C HIS A 151 29.30 -28.22 -8.35
N GLU A 152 29.41 -27.62 -9.51
CA GLU A 152 29.10 -26.20 -9.79
C GLU A 152 27.71 -25.73 -9.40
N ARG A 153 26.71 -26.63 -9.40
CA ARG A 153 25.29 -26.28 -9.15
C ARG A 153 24.81 -26.68 -7.73
N GLU A 154 25.69 -27.13 -6.90
CA GLU A 154 25.37 -27.58 -5.53
C GLU A 154 25.60 -26.42 -4.55
N PHE A 155 24.73 -25.39 -4.58
CA PHE A 155 24.77 -24.25 -3.69
C PHE A 155 23.47 -24.05 -2.94
N ALA A 156 23.55 -23.48 -1.76
CA ALA A 156 22.41 -22.89 -1.05
C ALA A 156 22.36 -21.40 -1.36
N GLN A 157 21.18 -20.90 -1.67
CA GLN A 157 20.92 -19.49 -1.86
C GLN A 157 20.23 -18.93 -0.63
N LEU A 158 20.68 -17.77 -0.18
CA LEU A 158 20.10 -17.02 0.92
C LEU A 158 19.93 -15.57 0.52
N SER A 159 18.73 -15.06 0.76
CA SER A 159 18.41 -13.64 0.69
C SER A 159 17.76 -13.24 2.00
N VAL A 160 18.26 -12.17 2.62
CA VAL A 160 17.67 -11.53 3.79
C VAL A 160 17.12 -10.19 3.34
N SER A 161 15.83 -9.97 3.60
CA SER A 161 15.17 -8.71 3.26
C SER A 161 15.71 -7.58 4.15
N SER A 162 15.62 -6.32 3.69
CA SER A 162 15.94 -5.18 4.57
C SER A 162 15.04 -5.15 5.79
N MET A 163 15.66 -5.05 6.97
CA MET A 163 15.00 -4.94 8.26
C MET A 163 15.19 -3.54 8.87
N ARG A 164 15.62 -2.56 8.07
CA ARG A 164 15.77 -1.18 8.48
C ARG A 164 14.41 -0.50 8.68
N ILE A 165 14.38 0.54 9.50
CA ILE A 165 13.17 1.30 9.83
C ILE A 165 12.50 1.95 8.61
N ASP A 166 13.25 2.23 7.54
CA ASP A 166 12.74 2.77 6.27
C ASP A 166 12.13 1.71 5.33
N ALA A 167 12.40 0.42 5.61
CA ALA A 167 11.90 -0.72 4.85
C ALA A 167 10.92 -1.60 5.64
N LEU A 168 10.92 -1.48 6.97
CA LEU A 168 9.94 -2.10 7.86
C LEU A 168 8.71 -1.20 8.01
N GLY A 169 7.55 -1.82 8.20
CA GLY A 169 6.30 -1.12 8.41
C GLY A 169 5.09 -1.93 7.97
N ALA A 170 3.98 -1.25 7.80
CA ALA A 170 2.75 -1.80 7.29
C ALA A 170 2.51 -1.34 5.84
N PHE A 171 2.26 -2.26 4.95
CA PHE A 171 1.71 -1.89 3.64
C PHE A 171 0.24 -1.55 3.82
N LYS A 172 -0.15 -0.33 3.44
CA LYS A 172 -1.48 0.25 3.64
C LYS A 172 -2.11 0.59 2.28
N ALA A 173 -3.34 0.20 2.08
CA ALA A 173 -4.21 0.71 1.03
C ALA A 173 -5.49 1.25 1.69
N VAL A 174 -5.94 2.39 1.22
CA VAL A 174 -7.09 3.11 1.79
C VAL A 174 -8.17 3.23 0.74
N SER A 175 -9.43 3.08 1.15
CA SER A 175 -10.58 3.36 0.29
C SER A 175 -10.85 4.87 0.31
N ASP A 176 -10.04 5.62 -0.40
CA ASP A 176 -10.16 7.09 -0.44
C ASP A 176 -10.76 7.63 -1.75
N GLY A 177 -10.93 6.75 -2.75
CA GLY A 177 -11.58 7.11 -4.01
C GLY A 177 -11.02 8.40 -4.61
N THR A 178 -9.72 8.44 -4.90
CA THR A 178 -9.01 9.65 -5.36
C THR A 178 -9.25 10.00 -6.83
N ASP A 179 -10.18 9.35 -7.53
CA ASP A 179 -10.49 9.73 -8.89
C ASP A 179 -11.24 11.07 -8.94
N SER A 180 -10.65 12.05 -9.61
CA SER A 180 -11.22 13.39 -9.83
C SER A 180 -12.52 13.40 -10.67
N SER A 181 -12.88 12.28 -11.28
CA SER A 181 -14.11 12.11 -12.06
C SER A 181 -15.18 11.30 -11.33
N SER A 182 -14.79 10.46 -10.39
CA SER A 182 -15.68 9.74 -9.48
C SER A 182 -15.61 10.41 -8.13
N ILE A 183 -16.66 10.97 -7.72
CA ILE A 183 -16.92 11.46 -6.38
C ILE A 183 -16.26 10.53 -5.38
N ASN A 184 -15.42 11.06 -4.48
CA ASN A 184 -14.95 10.37 -3.26
C ASN A 184 -16.14 9.94 -2.44
N ALA A 185 -16.86 8.97 -2.99
CA ALA A 185 -18.21 8.64 -2.59
C ALA A 185 -18.22 8.13 -1.16
N ASN A 186 -17.11 7.52 -0.73
CA ASN A 186 -17.06 6.80 0.54
C ASN A 186 -16.88 7.70 1.75
N LEU A 187 -16.19 8.82 1.59
CA LEU A 187 -15.94 9.75 2.69
C LEU A 187 -16.81 11.01 2.63
N ALA A 188 -17.52 11.22 1.52
CA ALA A 188 -18.44 12.33 1.42
C ALA A 188 -19.70 12.09 2.25
N LEU A 189 -20.14 13.12 2.94
CA LEU A 189 -21.40 13.09 3.68
C LEU A 189 -22.58 12.99 2.74
N ASN A 190 -23.48 12.05 3.02
CA ASN A 190 -24.80 11.96 2.39
C ASN A 190 -25.79 12.80 3.16
N ALA A 191 -26.27 13.84 2.55
CA ALA A 191 -27.37 14.64 3.10
C ALA A 191 -28.72 14.15 2.55
N TYR A 192 -29.74 14.16 3.40
CA TYR A 192 -31.10 13.78 3.03
C TYR A 192 -32.05 14.93 3.26
N ALA A 193 -33.00 15.05 2.36
CA ALA A 193 -34.02 16.07 2.43
C ALA A 193 -35.08 15.72 3.49
N VAL A 194 -35.68 16.74 4.07
CA VAL A 194 -36.79 16.59 5.02
C VAL A 194 -37.88 15.65 4.44
N GLY A 195 -38.15 14.57 5.18
CA GLY A 195 -39.14 13.56 4.83
C GLY A 195 -38.66 12.48 3.85
N ASP A 196 -37.39 12.40 3.50
CA ASP A 196 -36.81 11.25 2.76
C ASP A 196 -36.63 10.07 3.72
N THR A 197 -37.15 8.90 3.35
CA THR A 197 -37.12 7.67 4.17
C THR A 197 -36.05 6.67 3.74
N THR A 198 -35.27 6.97 2.70
CA THR A 198 -34.25 6.08 2.15
C THR A 198 -32.85 6.40 2.70
N ASP A 199 -32.61 6.01 3.95
CA ASP A 199 -31.33 6.23 4.65
C ASP A 199 -30.25 5.23 4.22
N ALA A 200 -29.75 5.30 3.00
CA ALA A 200 -28.62 4.49 2.52
C ALA A 200 -27.35 5.34 2.37
N ASN A 201 -26.19 4.76 2.66
CA ASN A 201 -24.92 5.39 2.31
C ASN A 201 -24.64 5.32 0.78
N LEU A 202 -23.54 5.95 0.32
CA LEU A 202 -23.19 6.02 -1.11
C LEU A 202 -22.43 4.79 -1.64
N ILE A 203 -22.17 3.78 -0.83
CA ILE A 203 -21.47 2.58 -1.28
C ILE A 203 -22.32 1.89 -2.35
N GLN A 204 -21.74 1.76 -3.54
CA GLN A 204 -22.33 1.03 -4.65
C GLN A 204 -22.01 -0.47 -4.56
N ALA A 205 -22.81 -1.30 -5.25
CA ALA A 205 -22.47 -2.72 -5.40
C ALA A 205 -21.19 -2.84 -6.24
N GLU A 206 -20.16 -3.43 -5.68
CA GLU A 206 -18.83 -3.57 -6.28
C GLU A 206 -18.22 -4.92 -5.95
N THR A 207 -17.42 -5.46 -6.88
CA THR A 207 -16.54 -6.61 -6.61
C THR A 207 -15.11 -6.22 -6.85
N PHE A 208 -14.29 -6.29 -5.82
CA PHE A 208 -12.85 -6.01 -5.92
C PHE A 208 -12.01 -7.23 -5.57
N THR A 209 -10.81 -7.31 -6.13
CA THR A 209 -9.88 -8.41 -5.91
C THR A 209 -8.68 -7.94 -5.12
N VAL A 210 -8.39 -8.66 -4.03
CA VAL A 210 -7.22 -8.44 -3.19
C VAL A 210 -6.14 -9.46 -3.57
N HIS A 211 -5.00 -8.97 -4.05
CA HIS A 211 -3.83 -9.77 -4.41
C HIS A 211 -2.76 -9.59 -3.33
N GLY A 212 -2.65 -10.55 -2.44
CA GLY A 212 -1.65 -10.57 -1.37
C GLY A 212 -0.56 -11.62 -1.58
N ILE A 213 0.35 -11.73 -0.61
CA ILE A 213 1.50 -12.66 -0.71
C ILE A 213 1.08 -14.15 -0.69
N LEU A 214 -0.04 -14.48 -0.07
CA LEU A 214 -0.53 -15.86 0.03
C LEU A 214 -1.36 -16.26 -1.18
N GLY A 215 -1.86 -15.29 -1.95
CA GLY A 215 -2.71 -15.52 -3.11
C GLY A 215 -3.66 -14.36 -3.36
N SER A 216 -4.68 -14.59 -4.20
CA SER A 216 -5.71 -13.60 -4.54
C SER A 216 -7.10 -14.11 -4.21
N SER A 217 -7.97 -13.20 -3.79
CA SER A 217 -9.37 -13.50 -3.51
C SER A 217 -10.24 -12.28 -3.80
N THR A 218 -11.48 -12.53 -4.19
CA THR A 218 -12.48 -11.48 -4.50
C THR A 218 -13.35 -11.20 -3.28
N VAL A 219 -13.71 -9.93 -3.12
CA VAL A 219 -14.65 -9.44 -2.11
C VAL A 219 -15.77 -8.70 -2.82
N THR A 220 -17.01 -8.94 -2.43
CA THR A 220 -18.18 -8.26 -2.97
C THR A 220 -18.75 -7.33 -1.90
N ALA A 221 -18.83 -6.04 -2.20
CA ALA A 221 -19.57 -5.05 -1.44
C ALA A 221 -20.99 -4.93 -2.02
N ALA A 222 -22.00 -5.01 -1.18
CA ALA A 222 -23.37 -4.75 -1.60
C ALA A 222 -23.64 -3.25 -1.56
N ALA A 223 -24.55 -2.75 -2.40
CA ALA A 223 -25.01 -1.36 -2.36
C ALA A 223 -25.57 -1.02 -0.95
N GLY A 224 -25.13 0.09 -0.38
CA GLY A 224 -25.55 0.54 0.96
C GLY A 224 -24.98 -0.27 2.12
N SER A 225 -24.00 -1.17 1.89
CA SER A 225 -23.31 -1.87 2.97
C SER A 225 -22.44 -0.90 3.76
N THR A 226 -22.22 -1.20 5.07
CA THR A 226 -21.27 -0.43 5.87
C THR A 226 -19.84 -0.85 5.56
N VAL A 227 -18.86 0.04 5.78
CA VAL A 227 -17.44 -0.34 5.63
C VAL A 227 -17.03 -1.45 6.60
N ARG A 228 -17.73 -1.60 7.74
CA ARG A 228 -17.58 -2.72 8.66
C ARG A 228 -17.89 -4.07 8.00
N ASP A 229 -18.97 -4.15 7.23
CA ASP A 229 -19.37 -5.41 6.58
C ASP A 229 -18.34 -5.79 5.50
N ILE A 230 -17.81 -4.79 4.80
CA ILE A 230 -16.74 -4.98 3.82
C ILE A 230 -15.44 -5.39 4.53
N ALA A 231 -15.06 -4.75 5.63
CA ALA A 231 -13.89 -5.14 6.42
C ALA A 231 -14.00 -6.58 6.95
N THR A 232 -15.20 -6.98 7.37
CA THR A 232 -15.46 -8.36 7.80
C THR A 232 -15.26 -9.34 6.66
N SER A 233 -15.71 -9.00 5.45
CA SER A 233 -15.55 -9.84 4.26
C SER A 233 -14.07 -9.95 3.84
N VAL A 234 -13.29 -8.86 3.92
CA VAL A 234 -11.84 -8.88 3.69
C VAL A 234 -11.13 -9.73 4.75
N ASN A 235 -11.48 -9.57 6.03
CA ASN A 235 -10.87 -10.36 7.11
C ASN A 235 -11.19 -11.85 7.01
N ALA A 236 -12.33 -12.23 6.41
CA ALA A 236 -12.66 -13.63 6.14
C ALA A 236 -11.71 -14.30 5.14
N ILE A 237 -11.12 -13.53 4.23
CA ILE A 237 -10.14 -14.03 3.24
C ILE A 237 -8.68 -13.83 3.67
N PHE A 238 -8.42 -13.40 4.91
CA PHE A 238 -7.06 -13.17 5.43
C PHE A 238 -6.13 -14.36 5.23
N ASN A 239 -6.60 -15.58 5.52
CA ASN A 239 -5.80 -16.81 5.37
C ASN A 239 -5.42 -17.10 3.90
N SER A 240 -6.11 -16.53 2.94
CA SER A 240 -5.85 -16.72 1.50
C SER A 240 -5.02 -15.59 0.90
N THR A 241 -5.03 -14.40 1.51
CA THR A 241 -4.37 -13.21 0.95
C THR A 241 -3.24 -12.68 1.83
N GLY A 242 -3.33 -12.86 3.16
CA GLY A 242 -2.43 -12.21 4.13
C GLY A 242 -2.72 -10.71 4.33
N VAL A 243 -3.90 -10.24 3.89
CA VAL A 243 -4.34 -8.85 4.01
C VAL A 243 -5.48 -8.78 5.03
N SER A 244 -5.36 -7.89 6.00
CA SER A 244 -6.39 -7.59 7.01
C SER A 244 -7.02 -6.23 6.74
N ALA A 245 -8.24 -6.02 7.18
CA ALA A 245 -8.98 -4.77 7.04
C ALA A 245 -9.38 -4.20 8.39
N VAL A 246 -9.35 -2.89 8.49
CA VAL A 246 -9.90 -2.11 9.60
C VAL A 246 -10.86 -1.08 9.02
N ALA A 247 -11.96 -0.84 9.69
CA ALA A 247 -12.96 0.14 9.31
C ALA A 247 -13.24 1.08 10.47
N SER A 248 -13.35 2.36 10.20
CA SER A 248 -13.82 3.35 11.19
C SER A 248 -14.56 4.49 10.48
N SER A 249 -15.44 5.16 11.18
CA SER A 249 -16.18 6.31 10.66
C SER A 249 -15.93 7.51 11.56
N GLN A 250 -15.65 8.65 10.96
CA GLN A 250 -15.36 9.87 11.70
C GLN A 250 -16.17 11.04 11.14
N LEU A 251 -16.68 11.86 12.05
CA LEU A 251 -17.49 13.02 11.73
C LEU A 251 -17.14 14.18 12.66
N LYS A 252 -16.83 15.33 12.10
CA LYS A 252 -16.63 16.58 12.81
C LYS A 252 -17.93 17.38 12.83
N LEU A 253 -18.34 17.85 13.98
CA LEU A 253 -19.47 18.76 14.17
C LEU A 253 -19.00 20.11 14.67
N GLU A 254 -19.36 21.17 13.97
CA GLU A 254 -19.23 22.55 14.42
C GLU A 254 -20.63 23.17 14.53
N ALA A 255 -20.89 23.91 15.58
CA ALA A 255 -22.10 24.67 15.71
C ALA A 255 -21.80 26.17 15.58
N LYS A 256 -22.54 26.86 14.75
CA LYS A 256 -22.37 28.31 14.57
C LYS A 256 -23.70 29.02 14.32
N SER A 257 -23.74 30.34 14.58
CA SER A 257 -24.77 31.22 14.06
C SER A 257 -24.35 31.80 12.71
N LEU A 258 -25.26 31.84 11.75
CA LEU A 258 -25.06 32.56 10.49
C LEU A 258 -25.38 34.06 10.63
N ASP A 259 -26.02 34.46 11.71
CA ASP A 259 -26.22 35.87 12.06
C ASP A 259 -24.94 36.41 12.73
N ALA A 260 -24.31 37.40 12.08
CA ALA A 260 -23.04 38.00 12.52
C ALA A 260 -23.15 38.73 13.87
N THR A 261 -24.34 38.94 14.38
CA THR A 261 -24.60 39.66 15.64
C THR A 261 -25.11 38.78 16.77
N TYR A 262 -25.34 37.48 16.52
CA TYR A 262 -25.92 36.58 17.49
C TYR A 262 -24.85 35.79 18.24
N ASP A 263 -24.73 36.07 19.55
CA ASP A 263 -23.99 35.24 20.51
C ASP A 263 -24.97 34.88 21.67
N GLY A 264 -25.24 33.59 21.84
CA GLY A 264 -26.24 33.19 22.85
C GLY A 264 -26.32 31.68 23.12
N GLN A 265 -27.05 31.37 24.20
CA GLN A 265 -27.33 29.98 24.56
C GLN A 265 -28.50 29.44 23.71
N ASN A 266 -28.35 28.20 23.25
CA ASN A 266 -29.37 27.46 22.52
C ASN A 266 -29.44 26.03 22.97
N SER A 267 -30.62 25.43 22.89
CA SER A 267 -30.78 24.00 23.00
C SER A 267 -30.76 23.40 21.60
N VAL A 268 -29.85 22.48 21.34
CA VAL A 268 -29.82 21.68 20.10
C VAL A 268 -30.27 20.25 20.40
N SER A 269 -31.09 19.70 19.53
CA SER A 269 -31.48 18.29 19.58
C SER A 269 -31.41 17.67 18.19
N PHE A 270 -30.98 16.41 18.14
CA PHE A 270 -30.97 15.61 16.92
C PHE A 270 -31.06 14.12 17.26
N THR A 271 -31.37 13.30 16.27
CA THR A 271 -31.31 11.85 16.40
C THR A 271 -29.93 11.34 16.00
N LEU A 272 -29.38 10.38 16.77
CA LEU A 272 -28.06 9.78 16.52
C LEU A 272 -28.20 8.27 16.36
N GLN A 273 -27.57 7.72 15.33
CA GLN A 273 -27.51 6.30 15.07
C GLN A 273 -26.07 5.92 14.66
N GLY A 274 -25.59 4.83 15.21
CA GLY A 274 -24.33 4.16 14.88
C GLY A 274 -24.56 2.67 14.73
N LYS A 275 -24.11 1.85 15.69
CA LYS A 275 -24.36 0.40 15.68
C LYS A 275 -25.78 -0.02 16.09
N ASN A 276 -26.54 0.88 16.65
CA ASN A 276 -27.94 0.67 17.06
C ASN A 276 -28.87 0.63 15.85
N SER A 277 -29.90 -0.22 15.87
CA SER A 277 -30.93 -0.29 14.83
C SER A 277 -31.96 0.83 14.91
N THR A 278 -32.16 1.41 16.08
CA THR A 278 -33.09 2.50 16.35
C THR A 278 -32.30 3.73 16.81
N SER A 279 -32.52 4.89 16.18
CA SER A 279 -31.85 6.13 16.55
C SER A 279 -32.17 6.55 18.00
N VAL A 280 -31.20 7.18 18.66
CA VAL A 280 -31.36 7.79 19.99
C VAL A 280 -31.45 9.30 19.84
N SER A 281 -32.27 9.96 20.69
CA SER A 281 -32.37 11.42 20.72
C SER A 281 -31.29 11.99 21.62
N VAL A 282 -30.45 12.84 21.08
CA VAL A 282 -29.42 13.61 21.81
C VAL A 282 -29.90 15.04 21.92
N SER A 283 -29.81 15.61 23.12
CA SER A 283 -30.11 17.03 23.33
C SER A 283 -29.12 17.66 24.31
N ALA A 284 -28.73 18.88 24.04
CA ALA A 284 -27.82 19.64 24.88
C ALA A 284 -28.02 21.15 24.75
N ASN A 285 -27.67 21.86 25.82
CA ASN A 285 -27.49 23.31 25.72
C ASN A 285 -26.09 23.63 25.28
N ILE A 286 -25.98 24.47 24.25
CA ILE A 286 -24.73 24.93 23.66
C ILE A 286 -24.71 26.46 23.65
N THR A 287 -23.52 27.04 23.66
CA THR A 287 -23.34 28.47 23.38
C THR A 287 -22.89 28.61 21.96
N LEU A 288 -23.69 29.33 21.15
CA LEU A 288 -23.35 29.64 19.76
C LEU A 288 -22.67 31.00 19.70
N SER A 289 -21.73 31.12 18.79
CA SER A 289 -21.09 32.38 18.45
C SER A 289 -21.06 32.55 16.91
N SER A 290 -21.19 33.80 16.46
CA SER A 290 -20.98 34.17 15.06
C SER A 290 -19.50 34.10 14.65
N SER A 291 -18.59 34.19 15.62
CA SER A 291 -17.13 34.06 15.38
C SER A 291 -16.72 32.61 15.29
N LYS A 292 -16.03 32.24 14.22
CA LYS A 292 -15.50 30.88 14.01
C LYS A 292 -14.61 30.49 15.21
N GLY A 293 -14.87 29.34 15.83
CA GLY A 293 -14.07 28.82 16.94
C GLY A 293 -14.47 29.30 18.34
N SER A 294 -15.58 30.05 18.48
CA SER A 294 -16.00 30.60 19.78
C SER A 294 -17.22 29.88 20.39
N SER A 295 -17.83 28.94 19.68
CA SER A 295 -18.95 28.15 20.21
C SER A 295 -18.49 27.14 21.26
N VAL A 296 -19.25 26.97 22.36
CA VAL A 296 -18.91 26.02 23.43
C VAL A 296 -19.81 24.79 23.34
N LEU A 297 -19.20 23.64 23.05
CA LEU A 297 -19.88 22.38 22.72
C LEU A 297 -19.70 21.27 23.78
N SER A 298 -19.13 21.57 24.96
CA SER A 298 -18.85 20.55 25.99
C SER A 298 -20.09 19.77 26.44
N GLY A 299 -21.23 20.45 26.61
CA GLY A 299 -22.49 19.79 26.99
C GLY A 299 -23.01 18.86 25.89
N LEU A 300 -22.79 19.21 24.62
CA LEU A 300 -23.17 18.35 23.48
C LEU A 300 -22.27 17.10 23.40
N ARG A 301 -20.95 17.26 23.59
CA ARG A 301 -20.03 16.13 23.71
C ARG A 301 -20.47 15.15 24.80
N ASP A 302 -20.79 15.64 26.00
CA ASP A 302 -21.20 14.80 27.12
C ASP A 302 -22.53 14.07 26.83
N SER A 303 -23.47 14.78 26.20
CA SER A 303 -24.74 14.18 25.78
C SER A 303 -24.58 13.08 24.75
N ILE A 304 -23.66 13.22 23.77
CA ILE A 304 -23.33 12.18 22.80
C ILE A 304 -22.69 10.98 23.54
N ASN A 305 -21.72 11.24 24.43
CA ASN A 305 -21.00 10.19 25.15
C ASN A 305 -21.90 9.40 26.14
N ASN A 306 -22.98 9.95 26.60
CA ASN A 306 -23.98 9.20 27.40
C ASN A 306 -24.59 8.02 26.60
N TYR A 307 -24.57 8.08 25.27
CA TYR A 307 -25.08 7.01 24.40
C TYR A 307 -23.98 6.16 23.76
N THR A 308 -22.70 6.29 24.15
CA THR A 308 -21.60 5.53 23.56
C THR A 308 -21.81 4.02 23.62
N THR A 309 -22.32 3.49 24.72
CA THR A 309 -22.59 2.04 24.84
C THR A 309 -23.64 1.55 23.85
N THR A 310 -24.61 2.39 23.50
CA THR A 310 -25.70 2.07 22.57
C THR A 310 -25.27 2.29 21.12
N THR A 311 -24.68 3.44 20.81
CA THR A 311 -24.35 3.84 19.45
C THR A 311 -22.95 3.36 18.98
N GLY A 312 -22.06 3.07 19.93
CA GLY A 312 -20.65 2.81 19.65
C GLY A 312 -19.85 4.07 19.28
N ILE A 313 -20.48 5.25 19.33
CA ILE A 313 -19.88 6.52 18.95
C ILE A 313 -19.28 7.18 20.20
N THR A 314 -18.02 7.60 20.08
CA THR A 314 -17.34 8.42 21.10
C THR A 314 -17.13 9.83 20.55
N ALA A 315 -17.32 10.83 21.40
CA ALA A 315 -17.18 12.23 21.06
C ALA A 315 -16.04 12.87 21.85
N THR A 316 -15.13 13.56 21.17
CA THR A 316 -14.04 14.35 21.75
C THR A 316 -14.16 15.79 21.31
N LEU A 317 -13.72 16.73 22.15
CA LEU A 317 -13.63 18.15 21.75
C LEU A 317 -12.30 18.43 21.05
N SER A 318 -12.33 19.29 20.04
CA SER A 318 -11.13 19.90 19.51
C SER A 318 -10.40 20.74 20.57
N SER A 319 -9.12 21.04 20.33
CA SER A 319 -8.29 21.83 21.27
C SER A 319 -8.84 23.23 21.56
N ASP A 320 -9.60 23.81 20.63
CA ASP A 320 -10.26 25.11 20.75
C ASP A 320 -11.69 25.03 21.30
N THR A 321 -12.17 23.83 21.65
CA THR A 321 -13.52 23.53 22.15
C THR A 321 -14.68 23.89 21.20
N SER A 322 -14.40 24.31 19.98
CA SER A 322 -15.39 24.79 19.00
C SER A 322 -15.97 23.70 18.12
N SER A 323 -15.35 22.55 18.09
CA SER A 323 -15.84 21.40 17.32
C SER A 323 -15.78 20.12 18.14
N ILE A 324 -16.63 19.18 17.76
CA ILE A 324 -16.70 17.83 18.30
C ILE A 324 -16.27 16.86 17.20
N ILE A 325 -15.31 15.99 17.48
CA ILE A 325 -14.96 14.87 16.64
C ILE A 325 -15.68 13.63 17.17
N MET A 326 -16.57 13.07 16.38
CA MET A 326 -17.25 11.82 16.67
C MET A 326 -16.57 10.69 15.93
N VAL A 327 -16.25 9.62 16.64
CA VAL A 327 -15.56 8.44 16.10
C VAL A 327 -16.37 7.18 16.39
N GLN A 328 -16.55 6.37 15.37
CA GLN A 328 -17.13 5.04 15.45
C GLN A 328 -16.08 4.02 14.94
N ASN A 329 -15.43 3.32 15.91
CA ASN A 329 -14.26 2.49 15.66
C ASN A 329 -14.56 1.11 15.02
N GLU A 330 -15.81 0.72 14.90
CA GLU A 330 -16.23 -0.55 14.32
C GLU A 330 -16.60 -0.43 12.84
N GLY A 331 -16.63 0.82 12.27
CA GLY A 331 -16.95 1.09 10.88
C GLY A 331 -18.44 1.05 10.53
N TYR A 332 -19.33 1.24 11.53
CA TYR A 332 -20.73 1.55 11.27
C TYR A 332 -20.86 3.01 10.81
N ASP A 333 -21.84 3.29 9.96
CA ASP A 333 -22.15 4.66 9.58
C ASP A 333 -22.55 5.50 10.79
N ILE A 334 -22.15 6.77 10.80
CA ILE A 334 -22.65 7.75 11.76
C ILE A 334 -23.80 8.49 11.08
N LYS A 335 -25.02 8.31 11.62
CA LYS A 335 -26.22 8.97 11.08
C LYS A 335 -26.72 10.01 12.06
N LEU A 336 -26.83 11.24 11.58
CA LEU A 336 -27.47 12.35 12.28
C LEU A 336 -28.75 12.70 11.57
N GLY A 337 -29.86 12.75 12.30
CA GLY A 337 -31.16 13.09 11.71
C GLY A 337 -31.90 14.14 12.53
N THR A 338 -32.79 14.84 11.87
CA THR A 338 -33.76 15.80 12.46
C THR A 338 -33.12 16.79 13.44
N VAL A 339 -32.23 17.64 12.92
CA VAL A 339 -31.57 18.66 13.74
C VAL A 339 -32.54 19.81 14.02
N ASN A 340 -32.79 20.09 15.31
CA ASN A 340 -33.63 21.19 15.78
C ASN A 340 -32.86 22.07 16.78
N PHE A 341 -33.04 23.39 16.65
CA PHE A 341 -32.59 24.37 17.60
C PHE A 341 -33.78 25.01 18.32
N ALA A 342 -33.80 24.96 19.64
CA ALA A 342 -34.77 25.69 20.45
C ALA A 342 -34.05 26.83 21.17
N SER A 343 -34.60 28.03 21.13
CA SER A 343 -34.05 29.21 21.81
C SER A 343 -35.10 29.86 22.69
N ASP A 344 -34.68 30.36 23.83
CA ASP A 344 -35.54 31.07 24.81
C ASP A 344 -35.96 32.49 24.32
N THR A 345 -35.22 33.06 23.37
CA THR A 345 -35.51 34.42 22.83
C THR A 345 -35.16 34.47 21.36
N VAL A 346 -36.15 34.27 20.49
CA VAL A 346 -35.97 34.36 19.06
C VAL A 346 -36.10 35.82 18.61
N THR A 347 -34.99 36.43 18.17
CA THR A 347 -35.04 37.52 17.19
C THR A 347 -35.33 36.86 15.85
N THR A 348 -36.47 37.17 15.23
CA THR A 348 -36.86 36.70 13.92
C THR A 348 -35.72 36.93 12.91
N GLY A 349 -35.05 35.85 12.46
CA GLY A 349 -34.02 35.90 11.42
C GLY A 349 -32.68 35.24 11.74
N ALA A 350 -32.38 34.89 13.01
CA ALA A 350 -31.11 34.24 13.34
C ALA A 350 -31.10 32.78 12.86
N GLN A 351 -30.28 32.49 11.88
CA GLN A 351 -30.07 31.12 11.36
C GLN A 351 -29.00 30.42 12.17
N ARG A 352 -29.36 29.27 12.77
CA ARG A 352 -28.49 28.43 13.59
C ARG A 352 -28.26 27.11 12.91
N VAL A 353 -27.00 26.67 12.85
CA VAL A 353 -26.64 25.49 12.11
C VAL A 353 -25.61 24.62 12.82
N LEU A 354 -25.73 23.31 12.60
CA LEU A 354 -24.65 22.36 12.81
C LEU A 354 -23.99 22.10 11.45
N LEU A 355 -22.70 22.37 11.38
CA LEU A 355 -21.87 22.02 10.23
C LEU A 355 -21.25 20.64 10.51
N ALA A 356 -21.65 19.65 9.72
CA ALA A 356 -21.10 18.30 9.77
C ALA A 356 -20.06 18.15 8.67
N THR A 357 -18.89 17.62 8.97
CA THR A 357 -17.79 17.41 8.01
C THR A 357 -17.24 16.00 8.22
N SER A 358 -17.10 15.22 7.15
CA SER A 358 -16.44 13.92 7.23
C SER A 358 -14.93 14.07 7.40
N LEU A 359 -14.35 13.21 8.23
CA LEU A 359 -12.91 13.11 8.43
C LEU A 359 -12.42 11.74 7.97
N ASP A 360 -11.18 11.68 7.51
CA ASP A 360 -10.47 10.43 7.35
C ASP A 360 -9.94 9.89 8.70
N ASN A 361 -9.29 8.73 8.67
CA ASN A 361 -8.76 8.14 9.89
C ASN A 361 -7.57 8.89 10.50
N ASP A 362 -6.99 9.84 9.77
CA ASP A 362 -5.92 10.74 10.23
C ASP A 362 -6.45 12.09 10.74
N GLU A 363 -7.79 12.20 10.91
CA GLU A 363 -8.51 13.41 11.36
C GLU A 363 -8.38 14.58 10.37
N VAL A 364 -8.08 14.31 9.11
CA VAL A 364 -8.06 15.31 8.04
C VAL A 364 -9.44 15.41 7.40
N VAL A 365 -9.85 16.61 7.01
CA VAL A 365 -11.11 16.80 6.28
C VAL A 365 -11.05 16.06 4.95
N ALA A 366 -11.88 15.03 4.83
CA ALA A 366 -11.86 14.10 3.69
C ALA A 366 -13.08 14.22 2.78
N GLY A 367 -14.08 14.97 3.21
CA GLY A 367 -15.34 15.10 2.48
C GLY A 367 -15.90 16.52 2.51
N ASN A 368 -17.06 16.68 1.90
CA ASN A 368 -17.80 17.93 1.89
C ASN A 368 -18.41 18.25 3.26
N ALA A 369 -18.50 19.53 3.58
CA ALA A 369 -19.26 20.00 4.74
C ALA A 369 -20.77 20.07 4.43
N VAL A 370 -21.58 19.53 5.34
CA VAL A 370 -23.04 19.55 5.26
C VAL A 370 -23.60 20.44 6.34
N MET A 371 -24.45 21.39 5.99
CA MET A 371 -25.12 22.25 6.93
C MET A 371 -26.50 21.70 7.29
N LEU A 372 -26.73 21.41 8.57
CA LEU A 372 -27.98 20.96 9.14
C LEU A 372 -28.54 22.11 9.99
N GLY A 373 -29.74 22.55 9.72
CA GLY A 373 -30.28 23.75 10.34
C GLY A 373 -31.68 23.62 10.86
N ASP A 374 -32.12 24.68 11.54
CA ASP A 374 -33.49 24.87 11.94
C ASP A 374 -34.40 24.88 10.68
N THR A 375 -35.53 24.20 10.71
CA THR A 375 -36.53 24.08 9.65
C THR A 375 -37.06 25.44 9.12
N ALA A 376 -36.72 26.56 9.77
CA ALA A 376 -36.99 27.89 9.31
C ALA A 376 -36.07 28.38 8.17
N VAL A 377 -34.98 27.69 7.84
CA VAL A 377 -34.18 27.94 6.65
C VAL A 377 -34.84 27.22 5.47
N THR A 378 -35.95 27.74 5.00
CA THR A 378 -36.62 27.23 3.81
C THR A 378 -35.85 27.59 2.55
N VAL A 379 -34.90 26.78 2.20
CA VAL A 379 -34.17 26.87 0.94
C VAL A 379 -34.81 25.92 -0.10
N THR A 380 -36.10 25.65 0.06
CA THR A 380 -36.86 24.88 -0.93
C THR A 380 -37.31 25.82 -2.03
N ASP A 381 -36.67 25.75 -3.17
CA ASP A 381 -36.97 26.54 -4.36
C ASP A 381 -36.96 25.55 -5.56
N PRO A 382 -38.15 25.10 -6.01
CA PRO A 382 -38.28 24.02 -6.98
C PRO A 382 -37.75 24.34 -8.39
N ASP A 383 -37.53 25.60 -8.71
CA ASP A 383 -37.04 26.09 -10.00
C ASP A 383 -35.93 27.13 -9.90
N GLY A 384 -35.35 27.27 -8.69
CA GLY A 384 -34.40 28.32 -8.39
C GLY A 384 -33.02 28.19 -9.04
N VAL A 385 -32.70 27.04 -9.63
CA VAL A 385 -31.43 26.80 -10.34
C VAL A 385 -31.62 26.85 -11.86
N VAL A 386 -32.56 26.12 -12.38
CA VAL A 386 -32.92 26.16 -13.81
C VAL A 386 -34.45 26.22 -13.95
N ALA A 387 -34.95 27.31 -14.48
CA ALA A 387 -36.37 27.45 -14.79
C ALA A 387 -36.69 26.68 -16.05
N SER A 388 -37.54 25.68 -15.96
CA SER A 388 -38.09 24.86 -17.04
C SER A 388 -37.41 24.93 -18.41
N ALA A 389 -36.39 24.12 -18.64
CA ALA A 389 -35.63 24.10 -19.89
C ALA A 389 -35.42 22.68 -20.42
N SER A 390 -35.19 22.54 -21.72
CA SER A 390 -34.72 21.30 -22.34
C SER A 390 -33.18 21.30 -22.33
N GLY A 391 -32.55 20.22 -21.84
CA GLY A 391 -31.10 20.07 -21.82
C GLY A 391 -30.57 19.43 -23.11
N THR A 392 -29.42 19.89 -23.58
CA THR A 392 -28.67 19.29 -24.69
C THR A 392 -27.51 18.45 -24.14
N ALA A 393 -27.22 17.33 -24.79
CA ALA A 393 -26.11 16.45 -24.36
C ALA A 393 -24.81 17.22 -24.20
N SER A 394 -24.13 17.02 -23.06
CA SER A 394 -22.85 17.65 -22.76
C SER A 394 -22.78 19.18 -22.82
N THR A 395 -23.96 19.84 -22.81
CA THR A 395 -24.02 21.31 -22.74
C THR A 395 -24.67 21.71 -21.42
N ALA A 396 -24.08 22.66 -20.71
CA ALA A 396 -24.65 23.16 -19.48
C ALA A 396 -26.00 23.84 -19.72
N MET A 397 -26.94 23.59 -18.85
CA MET A 397 -28.25 24.24 -18.87
C MET A 397 -28.10 25.69 -18.41
N THR A 398 -28.92 26.59 -19.00
CA THR A 398 -28.94 28.00 -18.61
C THR A 398 -29.44 28.15 -17.17
N LEU A 399 -28.63 28.73 -16.30
CA LEU A 399 -29.00 29.00 -14.93
C LEU A 399 -30.02 30.14 -14.83
N ASN A 400 -30.84 30.12 -13.79
CA ASN A 400 -31.85 31.15 -13.57
C ASN A 400 -31.22 32.51 -13.27
N THR A 401 -31.31 33.45 -14.17
CA THR A 401 -30.70 34.78 -14.09
C THR A 401 -31.19 35.65 -12.93
N VAL A 402 -32.34 35.35 -12.37
CA VAL A 402 -32.93 36.11 -11.24
C VAL A 402 -32.14 35.83 -9.93
N LEU A 403 -31.53 34.64 -9.84
CA LEU A 403 -30.76 34.17 -8.64
C LEU A 403 -29.27 34.03 -8.88
N ALA A 404 -28.83 34.16 -10.15
CA ALA A 404 -27.40 34.11 -10.48
C ALA A 404 -26.70 35.40 -10.03
N THR A 405 -25.52 35.24 -9.45
CA THR A 405 -24.58 36.37 -9.26
C THR A 405 -24.13 36.86 -10.64
N THR A 406 -23.86 38.14 -10.73
CA THR A 406 -23.62 38.89 -11.99
C THR A 406 -22.74 38.12 -12.98
N ALA A 407 -23.36 37.76 -14.13
CA ALA A 407 -22.60 37.39 -15.31
C ALA A 407 -21.74 38.60 -15.76
N ASP A 408 -20.53 38.33 -16.15
CA ASP A 408 -19.67 39.35 -16.77
C ASP A 408 -19.31 38.90 -18.18
N PRO A 409 -20.13 39.27 -19.20
CA PRO A 409 -19.98 38.75 -20.56
C PRO A 409 -18.72 39.21 -21.29
N ASN A 410 -17.96 40.15 -20.72
CA ASN A 410 -16.71 40.69 -21.29
C ASN A 410 -15.57 40.75 -20.28
N GLY A 411 -15.71 40.02 -19.17
CA GLY A 411 -14.73 40.07 -18.08
C GLY A 411 -13.35 39.50 -18.41
N LEU A 412 -13.23 38.64 -19.40
CA LEU A 412 -11.96 38.04 -19.86
C LEU A 412 -11.42 38.75 -21.11
N VAL A 413 -12.28 39.12 -22.06
CA VAL A 413 -11.92 39.85 -23.29
C VAL A 413 -12.97 40.93 -23.52
N THR A 414 -12.58 42.18 -23.45
CA THR A 414 -13.51 43.28 -23.56
C THR A 414 -14.06 43.46 -24.98
N THR A 415 -13.22 43.41 -26.00
CA THR A 415 -13.59 43.35 -27.41
C THR A 415 -12.38 43.03 -28.26
N PHE A 416 -12.45 42.02 -29.12
CA PHE A 416 -11.38 41.65 -30.01
C PHE A 416 -11.89 41.50 -31.46
N ASP A 417 -11.11 42.01 -32.43
CA ASP A 417 -11.36 41.81 -33.84
C ASP A 417 -10.69 40.57 -34.36
N ALA A 418 -11.47 39.52 -34.62
CA ALA A 418 -11.00 38.24 -35.08
C ALA A 418 -10.94 38.08 -36.62
N THR A 419 -11.25 39.13 -37.41
CA THR A 419 -11.36 39.05 -38.87
C THR A 419 -10.05 38.70 -39.59
N SER A 420 -8.88 39.02 -39.00
CA SER A 420 -7.56 38.79 -39.61
C SER A 420 -6.67 37.78 -38.88
N ASN A 421 -7.17 37.16 -37.80
CA ASN A 421 -6.36 36.32 -36.93
C ASN A 421 -7.06 34.99 -36.60
N ASN A 422 -6.70 33.95 -37.31
CA ASN A 422 -7.39 32.64 -37.23
C ASN A 422 -6.67 31.57 -36.38
N THR A 423 -5.53 31.83 -35.80
CA THR A 423 -4.76 30.83 -35.04
C THR A 423 -3.96 31.41 -33.87
N THR A 424 -4.02 32.72 -33.68
CA THR A 424 -3.30 33.39 -32.58
C THR A 424 -4.22 33.51 -31.36
N ALA A 425 -3.68 33.25 -30.17
CA ALA A 425 -4.46 33.44 -28.94
C ALA A 425 -4.97 34.87 -28.79
N ILE A 426 -6.25 35.00 -28.45
CA ILE A 426 -6.90 36.27 -28.22
C ILE A 426 -6.31 36.92 -26.96
N PRO A 427 -5.87 38.21 -27.00
CA PRO A 427 -5.43 38.87 -25.81
C PRO A 427 -6.52 38.95 -24.75
N GLN A 428 -6.20 38.58 -23.53
CA GLN A 428 -7.13 38.65 -22.41
C GLN A 428 -6.92 40.01 -21.73
N ASP A 429 -7.82 40.99 -21.92
CA ASP A 429 -7.73 42.34 -21.44
C ASP A 429 -8.88 42.78 -20.50
N GLY A 430 -9.75 41.81 -20.17
CA GLY A 430 -10.89 42.05 -19.30
C GLY A 430 -10.54 42.15 -17.80
N ALA A 431 -11.49 42.69 -17.02
CA ALA A 431 -11.33 42.94 -15.59
C ALA A 431 -11.06 41.64 -14.76
N LEU A 432 -11.45 40.46 -15.26
CA LEU A 432 -11.29 39.18 -14.59
C LEU A 432 -9.98 38.46 -14.93
N MET A 433 -9.13 39.05 -15.78
CA MET A 433 -7.87 38.45 -16.23
C MET A 433 -6.90 38.12 -15.07
N SER A 434 -6.92 38.92 -14.00
CA SER A 434 -6.13 38.70 -12.80
C SER A 434 -6.80 37.80 -11.76
N SER A 435 -8.00 37.30 -12.03
CA SER A 435 -8.71 36.44 -11.11
C SER A 435 -8.05 35.07 -11.03
N THR A 436 -7.66 34.65 -9.83
CA THR A 436 -7.09 33.33 -9.57
C THR A 436 -8.16 32.25 -9.39
N ALA A 437 -9.44 32.62 -9.41
CA ALA A 437 -10.55 31.71 -9.23
C ALA A 437 -11.84 32.24 -9.89
N LEU A 438 -11.94 32.06 -11.21
CA LEU A 438 -13.18 32.39 -11.96
C LEU A 438 -14.33 31.47 -11.52
N ASN A 439 -14.07 30.18 -11.40
CA ASN A 439 -15.01 29.14 -11.02
C ASN A 439 -16.36 29.27 -11.76
N SER A 440 -16.30 29.50 -13.06
CA SER A 440 -17.48 29.74 -13.89
C SER A 440 -17.36 29.12 -15.29
N LEU A 441 -18.48 29.02 -15.99
CA LEU A 441 -18.52 28.71 -17.41
C LEU A 441 -17.99 29.93 -18.19
N ILE A 442 -17.29 29.65 -19.28
CA ILE A 442 -16.84 30.72 -20.19
C ILE A 442 -17.95 31.01 -21.20
N THR A 443 -18.25 32.28 -21.41
CA THR A 443 -19.21 32.75 -22.40
C THR A 443 -18.52 33.50 -23.53
N ILE A 444 -19.02 33.32 -24.77
CA ILE A 444 -18.49 33.98 -25.96
C ILE A 444 -19.65 34.63 -26.71
N THR A 445 -19.49 35.89 -27.06
CA THR A 445 -20.48 36.62 -27.87
C THR A 445 -19.81 37.17 -29.11
N HIS A 446 -20.48 37.02 -30.26
CA HIS A 446 -20.04 37.52 -31.55
C HIS A 446 -20.79 38.83 -31.92
N GLY A 447 -20.10 39.75 -32.57
CA GLY A 447 -20.72 40.94 -33.13
C GLY A 447 -21.39 40.73 -34.49
N SER A 448 -21.25 39.55 -35.11
CA SER A 448 -21.90 39.18 -36.37
C SER A 448 -22.06 37.65 -36.46
N ASP A 449 -23.03 37.19 -37.27
CA ASP A 449 -23.29 35.75 -37.52
C ASP A 449 -22.17 35.16 -38.40
N THR A 450 -21.06 34.76 -37.76
CA THR A 450 -19.95 34.08 -38.41
C THR A 450 -19.58 32.86 -37.57
N ASP A 451 -19.68 31.68 -38.14
CA ASP A 451 -19.40 30.43 -37.48
C ASP A 451 -17.91 30.37 -37.11
N SER A 452 -17.60 30.21 -35.82
CA SER A 452 -16.23 29.99 -35.33
C SER A 452 -16.25 29.12 -34.11
N THR A 453 -15.17 28.30 -33.97
CA THR A 453 -14.94 27.47 -32.76
C THR A 453 -13.81 28.09 -32.00
N TYR A 454 -13.95 28.26 -30.70
CA TYR A 454 -12.91 28.78 -29.79
C TYR A 454 -12.42 27.69 -28.88
N THR A 455 -11.10 27.48 -28.87
CA THR A 455 -10.45 26.58 -27.95
C THR A 455 -10.01 27.36 -26.72
N ILE A 456 -10.57 27.03 -25.57
CA ILE A 456 -10.27 27.59 -24.26
C ILE A 456 -9.34 26.62 -23.54
N VAL A 457 -8.21 27.13 -23.04
CA VAL A 457 -7.26 26.36 -22.24
C VAL A 457 -7.11 27.02 -20.87
N GLY A 458 -7.12 26.24 -19.83
CA GLY A 458 -7.01 26.73 -18.46
C GLY A 458 -6.94 25.59 -17.46
N THR A 459 -7.42 25.83 -16.24
CA THR A 459 -7.54 24.82 -15.20
C THR A 459 -8.99 24.67 -14.75
N ASP A 460 -9.34 23.44 -14.35
CA ASP A 460 -10.62 23.15 -13.70
C ASP A 460 -10.62 23.66 -12.24
N MET A 461 -11.73 23.45 -11.53
CA MET A 461 -11.89 23.87 -10.13
C MET A 461 -10.86 23.21 -9.19
N TYR A 462 -10.36 22.04 -9.55
CA TYR A 462 -9.35 21.26 -8.78
C TYR A 462 -7.91 21.64 -9.12
N GLY A 463 -7.71 22.50 -10.16
CA GLY A 463 -6.40 22.92 -10.62
C GLY A 463 -5.78 22.04 -11.71
N ASN A 464 -6.50 21.05 -12.23
CA ASN A 464 -6.03 20.21 -13.34
C ASN A 464 -6.14 20.97 -14.66
N ALA A 465 -5.25 20.67 -15.61
CA ALA A 465 -5.31 21.27 -16.95
C ALA A 465 -6.60 20.86 -17.65
N GLN A 466 -7.32 21.86 -18.18
CA GLN A 466 -8.60 21.68 -18.86
C GLN A 466 -8.61 22.41 -20.20
N THR A 467 -9.21 21.77 -21.20
CA THR A 467 -9.44 22.36 -22.51
C THR A 467 -10.89 22.14 -22.93
N GLU A 468 -11.48 23.17 -23.53
CA GLU A 468 -12.83 23.13 -24.10
C GLU A 468 -12.87 23.83 -25.46
N SER A 469 -13.68 23.30 -26.37
CA SER A 469 -13.95 23.92 -27.67
C SER A 469 -15.41 24.38 -27.73
N ILE A 470 -15.62 25.69 -27.82
CA ILE A 470 -16.98 26.31 -27.88
C ILE A 470 -17.23 26.74 -29.30
N ALA A 471 -18.23 26.13 -29.93
CA ALA A 471 -18.70 26.53 -31.27
C ALA A 471 -19.74 27.63 -31.13
N VAL A 472 -19.52 28.79 -31.75
CA VAL A 472 -20.39 29.95 -31.74
C VAL A 472 -20.90 30.18 -33.16
N THR A 473 -22.20 30.09 -33.35
CA THR A 473 -22.87 30.18 -34.67
C THR A 473 -23.86 31.35 -34.79
N THR A 474 -24.02 32.13 -33.72
CA THR A 474 -24.96 33.23 -33.63
C THR A 474 -24.37 34.43 -32.93
N THR A 475 -25.01 35.58 -33.05
CA THR A 475 -24.68 36.79 -32.28
C THR A 475 -25.13 36.73 -30.82
N ALA A 476 -25.84 35.66 -30.42
CA ALA A 476 -26.22 35.45 -29.03
C ALA A 476 -25.03 34.93 -28.20
N GLU A 477 -25.04 35.25 -26.92
CA GLU A 477 -24.04 34.73 -25.97
C GLU A 477 -24.12 33.18 -25.94
N THR A 478 -23.00 32.55 -26.18
CA THR A 478 -22.87 31.08 -26.17
C THR A 478 -21.97 30.68 -24.98
N SER A 479 -22.52 29.82 -24.11
CA SER A 479 -21.80 29.31 -22.94
C SER A 479 -21.14 27.97 -23.24
N GLY A 480 -19.93 27.78 -22.72
CA GLY A 480 -19.29 26.46 -22.65
C GLY A 480 -19.99 25.52 -21.67
N ALA A 481 -19.54 24.27 -21.63
CA ALA A 481 -20.05 23.23 -20.74
C ALA A 481 -19.15 22.97 -19.54
N LYS A 482 -17.89 23.43 -19.57
CA LYS A 482 -16.89 23.18 -18.54
C LYS A 482 -16.65 24.42 -17.68
N VAL A 483 -16.53 24.21 -16.36
CA VAL A 483 -16.22 25.27 -15.40
C VAL A 483 -14.70 25.46 -15.32
N PHE A 484 -14.24 26.70 -15.52
CA PHE A 484 -12.83 27.06 -15.43
C PHE A 484 -12.54 27.85 -14.15
N LYS A 485 -11.50 27.42 -13.42
CA LYS A 485 -10.91 28.19 -12.32
C LYS A 485 -10.01 29.30 -12.86
N THR A 486 -9.19 28.95 -13.85
CA THR A 486 -8.33 29.93 -14.55
C THR A 486 -8.44 29.70 -16.07
N VAL A 487 -8.28 30.75 -16.84
CA VAL A 487 -8.14 30.68 -18.30
C VAL A 487 -6.75 31.19 -18.67
N THR A 488 -5.98 30.38 -19.42
CA THR A 488 -4.63 30.72 -19.85
C THR A 488 -4.56 31.13 -21.31
N SER A 489 -5.43 30.61 -22.16
CA SER A 489 -5.53 31.04 -23.56
C SER A 489 -6.90 30.79 -24.16
N ILE A 490 -7.26 31.63 -25.11
CA ILE A 490 -8.47 31.52 -25.93
C ILE A 490 -8.04 31.63 -27.39
N THR A 491 -8.27 30.60 -28.21
CA THR A 491 -7.78 30.56 -29.59
C THR A 491 -8.91 30.23 -30.55
N PRO A 492 -9.20 31.07 -31.56
CA PRO A 492 -10.21 30.78 -32.59
C PRO A 492 -9.67 29.74 -33.59
N SER A 493 -10.58 28.93 -34.16
CA SER A 493 -10.23 27.91 -35.16
C SER A 493 -10.16 28.47 -36.60
N ALA A 494 -10.77 29.62 -36.86
CA ALA A 494 -10.80 30.31 -38.13
C ALA A 494 -10.95 31.82 -37.93
N SER A 495 -10.78 32.62 -38.99
CA SER A 495 -11.07 34.04 -38.94
C SER A 495 -12.54 34.24 -38.56
N GLY A 496 -12.76 34.94 -37.48
CA GLY A 496 -14.07 35.12 -36.85
C GLY A 496 -14.71 36.47 -37.20
N PRO A 497 -15.74 36.85 -36.46
CA PRO A 497 -16.42 38.12 -36.63
C PRO A 497 -15.54 39.33 -36.27
N SER A 498 -16.01 40.54 -36.70
CA SER A 498 -15.31 41.80 -36.41
C SER A 498 -15.21 42.13 -34.93
N THR A 499 -16.07 41.54 -34.10
CA THR A 499 -15.99 41.72 -32.65
C THR A 499 -16.32 40.41 -31.95
N VAL A 500 -15.48 40.05 -30.97
CA VAL A 500 -15.64 38.94 -30.04
C VAL A 500 -15.48 39.45 -28.64
N THR A 501 -16.41 39.14 -27.76
CA THR A 501 -16.25 39.33 -26.32
C THR A 501 -16.27 37.99 -25.63
N VAL A 502 -15.44 37.84 -24.62
CA VAL A 502 -15.37 36.62 -23.80
C VAL A 502 -15.52 36.99 -22.33
N GLY A 503 -16.39 36.31 -21.67
CA GLY A 503 -16.69 36.54 -20.27
C GLY A 503 -17.00 35.27 -19.50
N ILE A 504 -17.72 35.43 -18.42
CA ILE A 504 -18.16 34.33 -17.55
C ILE A 504 -19.66 34.33 -17.40
N ALA A 505 -20.23 33.14 -17.32
CA ALA A 505 -21.64 32.98 -16.94
C ALA A 505 -21.83 33.29 -15.44
N GLY A 506 -23.03 33.68 -15.07
CA GLY A 506 -23.39 33.86 -13.66
C GLY A 506 -23.40 32.53 -12.91
N THR A 507 -23.17 32.58 -11.60
CA THR A 507 -23.26 31.44 -10.69
C THR A 507 -24.41 31.65 -9.70
N ILE A 508 -25.05 30.57 -9.28
CA ILE A 508 -26.06 30.63 -8.22
C ILE A 508 -25.31 30.41 -6.89
N SER A 509 -25.39 31.39 -6.00
CA SER A 509 -24.66 31.39 -4.72
C SER A 509 -25.59 31.28 -3.52
N ASP A 510 -24.99 30.95 -2.37
CA ASP A 510 -25.61 30.93 -1.03
C ASP A 510 -26.86 30.04 -0.89
N LYS A 511 -26.89 28.93 -1.64
CA LYS A 511 -28.01 27.99 -1.58
C LYS A 511 -28.01 27.10 -0.35
N SER A 512 -26.84 26.59 0.03
CA SER A 512 -26.70 25.70 1.21
C SER A 512 -27.74 24.58 1.24
N ALA A 513 -27.98 23.96 0.09
CA ALA A 513 -29.09 23.03 -0.11
C ALA A 513 -28.74 21.87 -1.05
N LEU A 514 -29.55 20.83 -0.98
CA LEU A 514 -29.58 19.73 -1.95
C LEU A 514 -30.15 20.21 -3.28
N VAL A 515 -29.63 19.68 -4.38
CA VAL A 515 -30.16 19.97 -5.73
C VAL A 515 -31.26 18.98 -6.05
N THR A 516 -32.38 19.49 -6.59
CA THR A 516 -33.49 18.67 -7.06
C THR A 516 -33.62 18.79 -8.58
N ILE A 517 -33.96 17.68 -9.23
CA ILE A 517 -34.27 17.64 -10.67
C ILE A 517 -35.68 17.09 -10.85
N THR A 518 -36.53 17.89 -11.48
CA THR A 518 -37.95 17.55 -11.71
C THR A 518 -38.23 17.47 -13.21
N SER A 519 -38.85 16.39 -13.65
CA SER A 519 -39.37 16.29 -15.02
C SER A 519 -40.83 16.66 -15.09
N ALA A 520 -41.17 17.55 -16.04
CA ALA A 520 -42.53 17.99 -16.24
C ALA A 520 -43.45 16.92 -16.84
N ALA A 521 -42.96 16.04 -17.71
CA ALA A 521 -43.80 15.06 -18.42
C ALA A 521 -43.03 13.81 -18.90
N SER A 522 -41.72 13.84 -19.05
CA SER A 522 -40.93 12.82 -19.73
C SER A 522 -40.11 11.97 -18.75
N ASP A 523 -39.89 10.71 -19.10
CA ASP A 523 -38.99 9.83 -18.35
C ASP A 523 -37.54 10.14 -18.72
N GLU A 524 -36.78 10.62 -17.75
CA GLU A 524 -35.34 10.96 -17.84
C GLU A 524 -34.44 9.99 -17.05
N SER A 525 -35.01 8.90 -16.52
CA SER A 525 -34.29 7.94 -15.63
C SER A 525 -33.11 7.22 -16.30
N GLY A 526 -33.08 7.20 -17.64
CA GLY A 526 -31.94 6.69 -18.41
C GLY A 526 -30.78 7.68 -18.60
N LYS A 527 -30.86 8.88 -18.02
CA LYS A 527 -29.86 9.96 -18.16
C LYS A 527 -29.33 10.37 -16.79
N THR A 528 -28.15 10.97 -16.78
CA THR A 528 -27.57 11.55 -15.58
C THR A 528 -27.36 13.05 -15.76
N PHE A 529 -27.40 13.78 -14.68
CA PHE A 529 -27.16 15.22 -14.62
C PHE A 529 -25.98 15.48 -13.73
N THR A 530 -24.93 16.11 -14.27
CA THR A 530 -23.76 16.50 -13.54
C THR A 530 -23.92 17.94 -13.07
N ILE A 531 -23.91 18.12 -11.75
CA ILE A 531 -23.96 19.41 -11.08
C ILE A 531 -22.54 19.74 -10.63
N VAL A 532 -22.05 20.94 -10.96
CA VAL A 532 -20.74 21.42 -10.52
C VAL A 532 -20.93 22.71 -9.72
N GLY A 533 -20.24 22.82 -8.60
CA GLY A 533 -20.34 23.95 -7.71
C GLY A 533 -19.30 23.91 -6.59
N THR A 534 -19.57 24.53 -5.47
CA THR A 534 -18.76 24.45 -4.25
C THR A 534 -19.58 23.97 -3.08
N ASP A 535 -18.91 23.30 -2.13
CA ASP A 535 -19.50 23.01 -0.82
C ASP A 535 -19.51 24.23 0.12
N MET A 536 -19.89 24.00 1.38
CA MET A 536 -20.02 25.05 2.38
C MET A 536 -18.70 25.73 2.73
N ASP A 537 -17.57 25.05 2.60
CA ASP A 537 -16.23 25.59 2.85
C ASP A 537 -15.62 26.24 1.60
N GLY A 538 -16.32 26.22 0.45
CA GLY A 538 -15.85 26.74 -0.82
C GLY A 538 -14.97 25.79 -1.62
N THR A 539 -14.87 24.52 -1.19
CA THR A 539 -14.18 23.46 -1.94
C THR A 539 -15.00 23.04 -3.16
N ALA A 540 -14.33 22.73 -4.26
CA ALA A 540 -14.99 22.28 -5.48
C ALA A 540 -15.78 21.00 -5.22
N LEU A 541 -17.03 20.98 -5.66
CA LEU A 541 -17.96 19.89 -5.47
C LEU A 541 -18.64 19.53 -6.78
N THR A 542 -18.66 18.24 -7.10
CA THR A 542 -19.42 17.71 -8.25
C THR A 542 -20.33 16.59 -7.78
N GLU A 543 -21.54 16.55 -8.29
CA GLU A 543 -22.50 15.48 -8.05
C GLU A 543 -23.15 15.06 -9.34
N THR A 544 -23.32 13.75 -9.54
CA THR A 544 -24.06 13.19 -10.66
C THR A 544 -25.37 12.59 -10.16
N ILE A 545 -26.50 13.12 -10.60
CA ILE A 545 -27.83 12.70 -10.21
C ILE A 545 -28.48 11.95 -11.37
N THR A 546 -28.98 10.74 -11.13
CA THR A 546 -29.80 10.01 -12.11
C THR A 546 -31.12 10.75 -12.31
N GLY A 547 -31.51 10.95 -13.55
CA GLY A 547 -32.72 11.70 -13.88
C GLY A 547 -34.01 11.07 -13.35
N PRO A 548 -35.08 11.89 -13.18
CA PRO A 548 -36.38 11.44 -12.69
C PRO A 548 -37.18 10.65 -13.74
N THR A 549 -38.09 9.80 -13.28
CA THR A 549 -39.17 9.29 -14.09
C THR A 549 -40.14 10.41 -14.44
N ALA A 550 -41.08 10.17 -15.37
CA ALA A 550 -42.09 11.16 -15.78
C ALA A 550 -42.86 11.72 -14.56
N LEU A 551 -43.00 13.03 -14.50
CA LEU A 551 -43.71 13.76 -13.43
C LEU A 551 -43.13 13.58 -12.04
N ALA A 552 -41.87 13.12 -11.93
CA ALA A 552 -41.21 12.89 -10.65
C ALA A 552 -40.08 13.91 -10.39
N THR A 553 -39.69 14.01 -9.15
CA THR A 553 -38.53 14.78 -8.70
C THR A 553 -37.51 13.80 -8.05
N VAL A 554 -36.27 13.93 -8.42
CA VAL A 554 -35.14 13.28 -7.73
C VAL A 554 -34.32 14.31 -6.98
N THR A 555 -33.76 13.94 -5.84
CA THR A 555 -32.96 14.83 -5.00
C THR A 555 -31.54 14.30 -4.92
N GLY A 556 -30.55 15.18 -5.07
CA GLY A 556 -29.15 14.88 -4.82
C GLY A 556 -28.87 14.59 -3.36
N ARG A 557 -27.65 14.18 -3.08
CA ARG A 557 -27.21 13.79 -1.74
C ARG A 557 -26.13 14.73 -1.19
N ARG A 558 -25.72 15.75 -1.95
CA ARG A 558 -24.68 16.70 -1.61
C ARG A 558 -25.23 18.12 -1.49
N ILE A 559 -24.73 18.84 -0.50
CA ILE A 559 -25.15 20.23 -0.28
C ILE A 559 -24.20 21.15 -1.02
N PHE A 560 -24.78 21.98 -1.87
CA PHE A 560 -24.09 23.02 -2.62
C PHE A 560 -24.27 24.38 -1.96
N LYS A 561 -23.16 25.08 -1.70
CA LYS A 561 -23.16 26.52 -1.39
C LYS A 561 -23.34 27.32 -2.66
N THR A 562 -22.61 26.98 -3.72
CA THR A 562 -22.74 27.60 -5.03
C THR A 562 -22.99 26.54 -6.09
N ILE A 563 -23.76 26.85 -7.12
CA ILE A 563 -23.97 26.01 -8.28
C ILE A 563 -23.49 26.77 -9.52
N HIS A 564 -22.52 26.19 -10.22
CA HIS A 564 -21.90 26.80 -11.40
C HIS A 564 -22.46 26.24 -12.70
N SER A 565 -22.81 24.94 -12.74
CA SER A 565 -23.39 24.32 -13.92
C SER A 565 -24.23 23.10 -13.58
N VAL A 566 -25.18 22.80 -14.45
CA VAL A 566 -25.98 21.57 -14.52
C VAL A 566 -25.91 21.05 -15.93
N THR A 567 -25.34 19.87 -16.15
CA THR A 567 -25.09 19.32 -17.50
C THR A 567 -25.68 17.93 -17.63
N PRO A 568 -26.58 17.66 -18.56
CA PRO A 568 -27.13 16.33 -18.79
C PRO A 568 -26.18 15.48 -19.65
N SER A 569 -26.15 14.17 -19.40
CA SER A 569 -25.32 13.21 -20.16
C SER A 569 -25.86 12.97 -21.60
N ALA A 570 -27.13 13.22 -21.82
CA ALA A 570 -27.80 13.11 -23.13
C ALA A 570 -28.91 14.14 -23.22
N ASN A 571 -29.38 14.44 -24.48
CA ASN A 571 -30.49 15.36 -24.69
C ASN A 571 -31.71 14.93 -23.88
N THR A 572 -32.28 15.85 -23.12
CA THR A 572 -33.53 15.57 -22.39
C THR A 572 -34.70 15.39 -23.34
N THR A 573 -35.62 14.49 -23.01
CA THR A 573 -36.78 14.19 -23.84
C THR A 573 -37.86 15.27 -23.65
N GLY A 574 -37.84 15.94 -22.49
CA GLY A 574 -38.76 17.02 -22.16
C GLY A 574 -38.08 18.11 -21.33
N ALA A 575 -38.87 19.11 -20.98
CA ALA A 575 -38.45 20.17 -20.11
C ALA A 575 -38.23 19.64 -18.68
N ILE A 576 -37.13 20.04 -18.06
CA ILE A 576 -36.85 19.79 -16.66
C ILE A 576 -36.67 21.10 -15.90
N THR A 577 -36.96 21.07 -14.63
CA THR A 577 -36.62 22.14 -13.69
C THR A 577 -35.55 21.62 -12.72
N VAL A 578 -34.62 22.49 -12.36
CA VAL A 578 -33.65 22.22 -11.35
C VAL A 578 -33.82 23.22 -10.22
N GLY A 579 -34.01 22.71 -9.04
CA GLY A 579 -34.25 23.50 -7.84
C GLY A 579 -33.37 23.10 -6.68
N THR A 580 -33.75 23.53 -5.50
CA THR A 580 -33.06 23.24 -4.24
C THR A 580 -34.00 22.75 -3.16
N LYS A 581 -33.54 21.95 -2.26
CA LYS A 581 -34.28 21.45 -1.11
C LYS A 581 -33.39 21.42 0.14
N ALA A 582 -33.92 21.78 1.31
CA ALA A 582 -33.17 21.73 2.57
C ALA A 582 -32.85 20.28 3.00
N ALA A 583 -31.73 20.08 3.67
CA ALA A 583 -31.38 18.83 4.32
C ALA A 583 -31.65 18.90 5.82
N ASP A 584 -32.13 17.82 6.42
CA ASP A 584 -32.34 17.68 7.86
C ASP A 584 -31.54 16.55 8.47
N SER A 585 -30.93 15.71 7.67
CA SER A 585 -30.17 14.54 8.12
C SER A 585 -28.93 14.31 7.27
N VAL A 586 -27.93 13.62 7.85
CA VAL A 586 -26.67 13.30 7.20
C VAL A 586 -26.18 11.92 7.63
N ILE A 587 -25.57 11.21 6.69
CA ILE A 587 -24.87 9.96 6.94
C ILE A 587 -23.38 10.15 6.61
N ALA A 588 -22.52 9.91 7.60
CA ALA A 588 -21.09 9.79 7.39
C ALA A 588 -20.75 8.31 7.21
N THR A 589 -20.29 7.94 6.05
CA THR A 589 -19.76 6.62 5.75
C THR A 589 -18.32 6.52 6.24
N GLY A 590 -17.91 5.33 6.68
CA GLY A 590 -16.55 5.12 7.19
C GLY A 590 -15.50 4.93 6.09
N GLN A 591 -14.25 4.92 6.50
CA GLN A 591 -13.09 4.60 5.69
C GLN A 591 -12.66 3.15 5.94
N LEU A 592 -12.33 2.44 4.86
CA LEU A 592 -11.77 1.10 4.89
C LEU A 592 -10.26 1.19 4.67
N GLU A 593 -9.50 0.65 5.59
CA GLU A 593 -8.06 0.55 5.51
C GLU A 593 -7.63 -0.91 5.45
N LEU A 594 -6.82 -1.26 4.46
CA LEU A 594 -6.26 -2.58 4.27
C LEU A 594 -4.79 -2.57 4.68
N TYR A 595 -4.37 -3.59 5.43
CA TYR A 595 -3.03 -3.70 5.96
C TYR A 595 -2.43 -5.08 5.70
N SER A 596 -1.13 -5.10 5.37
CA SER A 596 -0.34 -6.34 5.27
C SER A 596 1.11 -6.07 5.69
N SER A 597 1.82 -7.13 6.11
CA SER A 597 3.27 -7.09 6.33
C SER A 597 4.07 -7.12 5.03
N ASN A 598 3.44 -7.41 3.90
CA ASN A 598 4.05 -7.46 2.57
C ASN A 598 3.24 -6.63 1.58
N SER A 599 3.90 -6.21 0.49
CA SER A 599 3.22 -5.51 -0.59
C SER A 599 2.05 -6.32 -1.14
N PHE A 600 0.94 -5.64 -1.37
CA PHE A 600 -0.27 -6.20 -1.97
C PHE A 600 -0.89 -5.18 -2.92
N THR A 601 -1.81 -5.63 -3.77
CA THR A 601 -2.56 -4.77 -4.66
C THR A 601 -4.05 -5.04 -4.53
N VAL A 602 -4.84 -3.99 -4.71
CA VAL A 602 -6.30 -4.09 -4.75
C VAL A 602 -6.75 -3.60 -6.12
N ILE A 603 -7.63 -4.36 -6.76
CA ILE A 603 -8.18 -4.03 -8.07
C ILE A 603 -9.70 -4.01 -7.93
N GLY A 604 -10.30 -2.81 -8.05
CA GLY A 604 -11.75 -2.60 -8.04
C GLY A 604 -12.36 -2.62 -9.44
N GLU A 605 -13.65 -2.35 -9.52
CA GLU A 605 -14.36 -2.13 -10.78
C GLU A 605 -14.32 -0.65 -11.18
N ASP A 606 -14.15 -0.39 -12.49
CA ASP A 606 -14.09 0.97 -13.03
C ASP A 606 -15.36 1.77 -12.69
N GLY A 607 -15.17 2.98 -12.12
CA GLY A 607 -16.24 3.91 -11.80
C GLY A 607 -17.15 3.54 -10.61
N LYS A 608 -16.77 2.56 -9.78
CA LYS A 608 -17.57 2.12 -8.62
C LYS A 608 -17.09 2.68 -7.26
N GLY A 609 -15.89 3.19 -7.18
CA GLY A 609 -15.48 4.15 -6.16
C GLY A 609 -14.98 3.66 -4.81
N LEU A 610 -14.92 2.35 -4.51
CA LEU A 610 -14.26 1.90 -3.27
C LEU A 610 -12.75 1.80 -3.46
N PHE A 611 -12.33 1.19 -4.57
CA PHE A 611 -10.94 1.11 -5.01
C PHE A 611 -10.91 1.28 -6.53
N GLU A 612 -9.97 2.08 -7.03
CA GLU A 612 -9.84 2.30 -8.47
C GLU A 612 -9.39 1.05 -9.24
N LEU A 613 -9.73 0.99 -10.55
CA LEU A 613 -9.31 -0.05 -11.48
C LEU A 613 -7.79 -0.06 -11.70
N SER A 614 -7.11 1.06 -11.47
CA SER A 614 -5.66 1.11 -11.51
C SER A 614 -5.12 0.32 -10.32
N PRO A 615 -4.25 -0.70 -10.53
CA PRO A 615 -3.73 -1.49 -9.42
C PRO A 615 -3.03 -0.56 -8.44
N GLY A 616 -3.77 -0.12 -7.43
CA GLY A 616 -3.26 0.63 -6.32
C GLY A 616 -2.30 -0.28 -5.57
N ALA A 617 -0.99 -0.18 -5.82
CA ALA A 617 -0.01 -0.81 -4.97
C ALA A 617 -0.13 -0.17 -3.58
N ALA A 618 -0.32 -1.01 -2.56
CA ALA A 618 -0.32 -0.54 -1.19
C ALA A 618 0.96 0.26 -0.91
N SER A 619 0.82 1.44 -0.34
CA SER A 619 1.95 2.27 0.10
C SER A 619 2.54 1.70 1.39
N LEU A 620 3.86 1.80 1.56
CA LEU A 620 4.50 1.43 2.81
C LEU A 620 4.38 2.58 3.81
N ASP A 621 3.61 2.35 4.87
CA ASP A 621 3.63 3.17 6.07
C ASP A 621 4.83 2.72 6.92
N LYS A 622 5.90 3.53 6.86
CA LYS A 622 7.22 3.16 7.37
C LYS A 622 7.28 3.24 8.89
N LEU A 623 8.04 2.35 9.48
CA LEU A 623 8.34 2.40 10.90
C LEU A 623 9.07 3.70 11.30
N GLU A 624 9.86 4.29 10.39
CA GLU A 624 10.54 5.58 10.56
C GLU A 624 9.58 6.73 10.87
N SER A 625 8.36 6.71 10.31
CA SER A 625 7.34 7.76 10.48
C SER A 625 6.52 7.62 11.76
N VAL A 626 6.66 6.51 12.48
CA VAL A 626 5.88 6.19 13.68
C VAL A 626 6.09 7.23 14.78
N ASN A 627 4.99 7.74 15.30
CA ASN A 627 4.97 8.62 16.45
C ASN A 627 3.76 8.32 17.37
N VAL A 628 3.84 8.75 18.61
CA VAL A 628 2.80 8.50 19.62
C VAL A 628 2.34 9.81 20.28
N LYS A 629 2.38 10.94 19.55
CA LYS A 629 2.03 12.27 20.06
C LYS A 629 0.54 12.46 20.27
N THR A 630 -0.29 11.75 19.51
CA THR A 630 -1.75 11.80 19.62
C THR A 630 -2.30 10.39 19.83
N ARG A 631 -3.54 10.28 20.30
CA ARG A 631 -4.22 8.99 20.43
C ARG A 631 -4.29 8.26 19.07
N THR A 632 -4.68 8.98 18.03
CA THR A 632 -4.80 8.44 16.66
C THR A 632 -3.45 7.95 16.14
N SER A 633 -2.39 8.77 16.26
CA SER A 633 -1.05 8.34 15.86
C SER A 633 -0.54 7.14 16.66
N SER A 634 -0.92 7.02 17.94
CA SER A 634 -0.57 5.86 18.78
C SER A 634 -1.26 4.57 18.31
N ILE A 635 -2.53 4.66 17.90
CA ILE A 635 -3.27 3.52 17.34
C ILE A 635 -2.67 3.11 15.98
N ASN A 636 -2.31 4.07 15.14
CA ASN A 636 -1.63 3.80 13.87
C ASN A 636 -0.24 3.18 14.10
N ALA A 637 0.51 3.68 15.10
CA ALA A 637 1.79 3.12 15.52
C ALA A 637 1.67 1.63 15.90
N LEU A 638 0.63 1.24 16.65
CA LEU A 638 0.37 -0.16 16.99
C LEU A 638 0.25 -1.03 15.75
N ARG A 639 -0.50 -0.58 14.73
CA ARG A 639 -0.70 -1.32 13.48
C ARG A 639 0.61 -1.49 12.71
N VAL A 640 1.39 -0.41 12.60
CA VAL A 640 2.68 -0.43 11.88
C VAL A 640 3.67 -1.35 12.58
N VAL A 641 3.76 -1.26 13.91
CA VAL A 641 4.64 -2.09 14.73
C VAL A 641 4.24 -3.57 14.69
N ASP A 642 2.94 -3.88 14.77
CA ASP A 642 2.46 -5.27 14.67
C ASP A 642 2.84 -5.90 13.32
N ARG A 643 2.72 -5.16 12.21
CA ARG A 643 3.13 -5.64 10.87
C ARG A 643 4.64 -5.74 10.72
N ALA A 644 5.40 -4.84 11.34
CA ALA A 644 6.87 -4.94 11.41
C ALA A 644 7.30 -6.19 12.19
N LEU A 645 6.67 -6.49 13.33
CA LEU A 645 6.89 -7.72 14.10
C LEU A 645 6.59 -8.98 13.28
N ASP A 646 5.45 -9.02 12.58
CA ASP A 646 5.10 -10.13 11.69
C ASP A 646 6.20 -10.39 10.65
N ARG A 647 6.76 -9.32 10.08
CA ARG A 647 7.83 -9.42 9.08
C ARG A 647 9.14 -9.95 9.68
N ILE A 648 9.51 -9.48 10.88
CA ILE A 648 10.68 -10.00 11.62
C ILE A 648 10.49 -11.49 11.94
N HIS A 649 9.32 -11.88 12.45
CA HIS A 649 9.03 -13.28 12.76
C HIS A 649 9.08 -14.17 11.51
N MET A 650 8.60 -13.69 10.38
CA MET A 650 8.66 -14.40 9.11
C MET A 650 10.12 -14.60 8.66
N GLU A 651 10.97 -13.58 8.82
CA GLU A 651 12.39 -13.68 8.44
C GLU A 651 13.15 -14.61 9.40
N ARG A 652 12.90 -14.53 10.72
CA ARG A 652 13.42 -15.50 11.71
C ARG A 652 13.02 -16.94 11.37
N ALA A 653 11.77 -17.17 10.99
CA ALA A 653 11.31 -18.50 10.56
C ALA A 653 12.07 -19.02 9.33
N LYS A 654 12.36 -18.15 8.35
CA LYS A 654 13.17 -18.51 7.17
C LYS A 654 14.59 -18.85 7.54
N LEU A 655 15.23 -18.07 8.45
CA LEU A 655 16.58 -18.33 8.92
C LEU A 655 16.66 -19.63 9.72
N GLY A 656 15.68 -19.90 10.60
CA GLY A 656 15.59 -21.15 11.34
C GLY A 656 15.39 -22.37 10.43
N ALA A 657 14.54 -22.25 9.41
CA ALA A 657 14.35 -23.30 8.41
C ALA A 657 15.64 -23.54 7.59
N LEU A 658 16.37 -22.48 7.25
CA LEU A 658 17.67 -22.58 6.58
C LEU A 658 18.69 -23.29 7.45
N SER A 659 18.82 -22.91 8.73
CA SER A 659 19.75 -23.55 9.69
C SER A 659 19.48 -25.05 9.80
N SER A 660 18.23 -25.46 10.00
CA SER A 660 17.82 -26.87 10.01
C SER A 660 18.14 -27.60 8.71
N ARG A 661 17.95 -26.95 7.57
CA ARG A 661 18.31 -27.51 6.26
C ARG A 661 19.82 -27.67 6.12
N MET A 662 20.63 -26.70 6.59
CA MET A 662 22.08 -26.78 6.54
C MET A 662 22.63 -27.88 7.48
N GLU A 663 22.06 -28.03 8.67
CA GLU A 663 22.40 -29.15 9.56
C GLU A 663 22.20 -30.52 8.89
N LYS A 664 21.05 -30.71 8.24
CA LYS A 664 20.79 -31.96 7.50
C LYS A 664 21.70 -32.14 6.29
N ALA A 665 22.10 -31.04 5.63
CA ALA A 665 23.09 -31.09 4.58
C ALA A 665 24.49 -31.50 5.12
N ILE A 666 24.90 -30.96 6.26
CA ILE A 666 26.15 -31.32 6.94
C ILE A 666 26.17 -32.82 7.29
N ASP A 667 25.08 -33.33 7.90
CA ASP A 667 24.95 -34.74 8.26
C ASP A 667 25.09 -35.63 7.00
N ASN A 668 24.42 -35.27 5.91
CA ASN A 668 24.48 -36.03 4.66
C ASN A 668 25.88 -35.97 4.01
N LEU A 669 26.48 -34.77 3.92
CA LEU A 669 27.81 -34.57 3.34
C LEU A 669 28.87 -35.33 4.13
N SER A 670 28.78 -35.30 5.47
CA SER A 670 29.68 -36.04 6.37
C SER A 670 29.55 -37.54 6.17
N ASN A 671 28.34 -38.06 6.06
CA ASN A 671 28.11 -39.48 5.77
C ASN A 671 28.66 -39.90 4.39
N VAL A 672 28.49 -39.06 3.36
CA VAL A 672 29.01 -39.30 2.01
C VAL A 672 30.57 -39.28 2.06
N ALA A 673 31.17 -38.31 2.79
CA ALA A 673 32.61 -38.21 2.95
C ALA A 673 33.16 -39.47 3.66
N LEU A 674 32.52 -39.93 4.74
CA LEU A 674 32.90 -41.14 5.46
C LEU A 674 32.85 -42.40 4.57
N ASN A 675 31.74 -42.57 3.84
CA ASN A 675 31.57 -43.73 2.94
C ASN A 675 32.56 -43.69 1.78
N THR A 676 32.88 -42.50 1.25
CA THR A 676 33.87 -42.32 0.21
C THR A 676 35.27 -42.61 0.73
N ALA A 677 35.60 -42.15 1.96
CA ALA A 677 36.86 -42.43 2.62
C ALA A 677 37.01 -43.95 2.88
N ALA A 678 35.98 -44.62 3.39
CA ALA A 678 35.97 -46.08 3.57
C ALA A 678 36.15 -46.81 2.24
N SER A 679 35.56 -46.33 1.16
CA SER A 679 35.72 -46.90 -0.19
C SER A 679 37.13 -46.70 -0.74
N ARG A 680 37.71 -45.51 -0.54
CA ARG A 680 39.11 -45.21 -0.85
C ARG A 680 40.04 -46.11 -0.09
N GLY A 681 39.82 -46.29 1.25
CA GLY A 681 40.60 -47.18 2.06
C GLY A 681 40.63 -48.60 1.53
N ARG A 682 39.48 -49.15 1.12
CA ARG A 682 39.42 -50.51 0.50
C ARG A 682 40.25 -50.62 -0.79
N ILE A 683 40.41 -49.55 -1.53
CA ILE A 683 41.24 -49.53 -2.75
C ILE A 683 42.72 -49.33 -2.43
N GLN A 684 43.05 -48.37 -1.57
CA GLN A 684 44.40 -47.85 -1.39
C GLN A 684 45.14 -48.46 -0.17
N ASP A 685 44.43 -48.88 0.92
CA ASP A 685 45.06 -49.26 2.17
C ASP A 685 45.62 -50.68 2.06
N ALA A 686 46.72 -50.94 2.72
CA ALA A 686 47.38 -52.26 2.83
C ALA A 686 46.81 -53.04 3.99
N ASP A 687 46.60 -54.33 3.79
CA ASP A 687 46.38 -55.30 4.87
C ASP A 687 47.70 -55.59 5.59
N PHE A 688 47.86 -55.04 6.77
CA PHE A 688 49.09 -55.17 7.58
C PHE A 688 49.52 -56.62 7.81
N ALA A 689 48.57 -57.53 8.07
CA ALA A 689 48.86 -58.92 8.27
C ALA A 689 49.41 -59.63 7.03
N LYS A 690 48.80 -59.27 5.87
CA LYS A 690 49.22 -59.78 4.56
C LYS A 690 50.59 -59.29 4.15
N GLU A 691 50.85 -57.96 4.31
CA GLU A 691 52.11 -57.37 3.94
C GLU A 691 53.25 -57.77 4.91
N SER A 692 52.97 -57.95 6.22
CA SER A 692 53.95 -58.50 7.21
C SER A 692 54.30 -59.92 6.88
N ALA A 693 53.29 -60.76 6.50
CA ALA A 693 53.58 -62.13 6.08
C ALA A 693 54.37 -62.17 4.75
N ALA A 694 54.08 -61.26 3.81
CA ALA A 694 54.85 -61.09 2.57
C ALA A 694 56.29 -60.65 2.83
N LEU A 695 56.51 -59.69 3.72
CA LEU A 695 57.84 -59.26 4.16
C LEU A 695 58.61 -60.40 4.76
N THR A 696 58.03 -61.13 5.75
CA THR A 696 58.66 -62.26 6.38
C THR A 696 59.03 -63.38 5.38
N LYS A 697 58.11 -63.70 4.51
CA LYS A 697 58.31 -64.63 3.37
C LYS A 697 59.51 -64.20 2.47
N ALA A 698 59.51 -62.93 2.08
CA ALA A 698 60.57 -62.37 1.23
C ALA A 698 61.91 -62.43 1.96
N GLN A 699 61.98 -62.08 3.26
CA GLN A 699 63.19 -62.21 4.07
C GLN A 699 63.70 -63.66 4.14
N ILE A 700 62.88 -64.66 4.39
CA ILE A 700 63.21 -66.08 4.41
C ILE A 700 63.69 -66.52 3.04
N LEU A 701 63.03 -66.12 1.95
CA LEU A 701 63.40 -66.45 0.58
C LEU A 701 64.72 -65.81 0.20
N GLN A 702 65.04 -64.58 0.65
CA GLN A 702 66.33 -63.90 0.45
C GLN A 702 67.42 -64.67 1.15
N GLN A 703 67.24 -65.03 2.39
CA GLN A 703 68.26 -65.88 3.16
C GLN A 703 68.45 -67.21 2.44
N SER A 704 67.40 -67.86 2.01
CA SER A 704 67.43 -69.12 1.23
C SER A 704 68.20 -68.99 -0.09
N ALA A 705 67.93 -67.89 -0.84
CA ALA A 705 68.56 -67.58 -2.11
C ALA A 705 70.09 -67.33 -1.89
N MET A 706 70.48 -66.59 -0.83
CA MET A 706 71.91 -66.41 -0.49
C MET A 706 72.55 -67.73 -0.19
N ALA A 707 71.91 -68.60 0.59
CA ALA A 707 72.45 -69.96 0.90
C ALA A 707 72.60 -70.82 -0.38
N MET A 708 71.67 -70.74 -1.28
CA MET A 708 71.67 -71.42 -2.60
C MET A 708 72.81 -70.88 -3.48
N ILE A 709 73.01 -69.57 -3.54
CA ILE A 709 74.10 -68.92 -4.28
C ILE A 709 75.42 -69.40 -3.71
N ALA A 710 75.60 -69.41 -2.41
CA ALA A 710 76.83 -69.93 -1.71
C ALA A 710 77.07 -71.42 -2.06
N GLN A 711 76.01 -72.23 -2.08
CA GLN A 711 76.05 -73.65 -2.44
C GLN A 711 76.41 -73.89 -3.90
N ALA A 712 75.79 -73.09 -4.83
CA ALA A 712 76.10 -73.15 -6.24
C ALA A 712 77.56 -72.72 -6.57
N GLY A 713 78.08 -71.72 -5.83
CA GLY A 713 79.51 -71.34 -5.90
C GLY A 713 80.42 -72.41 -5.44
N LYS A 714 80.14 -73.10 -4.31
CA LYS A 714 80.93 -74.27 -3.81
C LYS A 714 80.91 -75.45 -4.82
N ALA A 715 79.80 -75.71 -5.49
CA ALA A 715 79.72 -76.78 -6.48
C ALA A 715 80.67 -76.53 -7.67
N GLN A 716 80.79 -75.29 -8.14
CA GLN A 716 81.81 -74.93 -9.15
C GLN A 716 83.23 -75.04 -8.69
N GLN A 717 83.53 -74.63 -7.50
CA GLN A 717 84.84 -74.82 -6.90
C GLN A 717 85.26 -76.27 -6.79
N ASN A 718 84.34 -77.15 -6.43
CA ASN A 718 84.56 -78.62 -6.39
C ASN A 718 84.80 -79.21 -7.80
N ILE A 719 84.15 -78.67 -8.82
CA ILE A 719 84.37 -79.07 -10.24
C ILE A 719 85.72 -78.55 -10.74
N LEU A 720 86.15 -77.35 -10.37
CA LEU A 720 87.47 -76.81 -10.67
C LEU A 720 88.57 -77.62 -10.01
N GLN A 721 88.37 -78.00 -8.76
CA GLN A 721 89.32 -78.91 -8.02
C GLN A 721 89.40 -80.27 -8.69
N LEU A 722 88.35 -80.84 -9.21
CA LEU A 722 88.35 -82.13 -9.94
C LEU A 722 89.00 -81.99 -11.32
N LEU A 723 89.07 -80.83 -11.99
CA LEU A 723 89.70 -80.56 -13.26
C LEU A 723 91.17 -80.22 -13.05
N GLN A 724 91.71 -79.98 -11.83
CA GLN A 724 93.10 -79.72 -11.52
C GLN A 724 93.82 -80.94 -10.94
N GLN A 725 93.14 -82.09 -10.73
CA GLN A 725 93.72 -83.39 -10.44
C GLN A 725 93.78 -84.20 -11.80
#